data_9b6e2996ee4da9a3742c062e41a94dd0
#
_entry.id   9b6e2996ee4da9a3742c062e41a94dd0
#
_cell.length_a   1.000
_cell.length_b   1.000
_cell.length_c   1.000
_cell.angle_alpha   90.00
_cell.angle_beta   90.00
_cell.angle_gamma   90.00
#
_symmetry.space_group_name_H-M   'P 1'
#
loop_
_entity.id
_entity.type
_entity.pdbx_description
1 polymer ?
#
loop_
_entity_poly.entity_id
_entity_poly.type
_entity_poly.pdbx_seq_one_letter_code
_entity_poly.pdbx_strand_id
1 'polypeptide(L)'
;MTSYPIDAILPKLKQAVLNNPSIVLHAPPGAGKTTRVPLALLDVLPAEQGRIIMLEPRRIAAVSAARWMAKTLDEQAGETVGYAIRFDAKRSEKTRIEVVTEGILTRRIQADPGLEGVAMVIFDEFHERSIHADLALALCLDIRKQLRQDLKILVMSATMECGPIAALLGNAPVITSSGKAFPVEEQYIAETSGPLHLRITSAVRTALKDTHGDILVFLPGSGEIRACERQLRESLNMGEDRVALHPLYGDLPFEEQERAILPSKDRRKIVLATNIAETSLTIEGVHVVIDSGLTRVLRYDPATGMNRLVTVPVSKASAEQRKGRAGRLGPGVCYRLFSKHDLHGMLSFKQPEIIVSDLSPLALELAAWGVKDPHALSWLDAPPAAAWATGVQLLQDLGGLDASRSITSLGRAMARLPLHPRLSRLMIRSEELGCVRLGADLAAILSEREIFRHSASDRMFREPDISERIDALRRGRKGTAASGATDPSALRAVERTSQQLQRLMSGTMSKATESFMNHRLTKDNENPPLSPFSQGGRTGNPPFNKGGLGGFEGAFSGEKNFDHEMISRLLLAAYLDRICKRRAEGNRSYVMTQGRGVRLSQDSHLVSSLYLIAVNVDAGEKTEGIIHMAAPVTEDLIRSECGGHIEAFRRVEWSRQESRIAAAREERLGALLLSVRSFTPTDEESAPILCDVVRSTPGLLTFDKEARQLQARTGFMKKAFPEEIWPDLSDKHLFVQPEEWLLPWLGNIRSVQGLRGLNVLLALKARLSREQVSLLNERAPLSITVPSKSRISLDYSSGDQPILAVKLQELFGLADTPMVASGRVKVLLHLLSPAGRPVQITQDLRGFWNTGYPLVKKDLKGRYPRHPWPDDPWNAVPTKRAKPRGT
;
A
#
# COMPACT_ATOMS: atom_id res chain seq x y z
N MET A 1 -52.19 -13.55 -23.62
CA MET A 1 -51.08 -13.21 -22.73
C MET A 1 -50.15 -14.41 -22.69
N THR A 2 -48.88 -14.25 -22.99
CA THR A 2 -47.89 -15.31 -22.88
C THR A 2 -47.71 -15.68 -21.43
N SER A 3 -47.96 -16.94 -21.05
CA SER A 3 -47.76 -17.45 -19.68
C SER A 3 -46.26 -17.62 -19.39
N TYR A 4 -45.79 -16.96 -18.39
CA TYR A 4 -44.40 -17.11 -17.87
C TYR A 4 -44.33 -18.21 -16.83
N PRO A 5 -43.20 -18.93 -16.69
CA PRO A 5 -43.01 -19.96 -15.65
C PRO A 5 -43.28 -19.47 -14.23
N ILE A 6 -43.01 -18.19 -13.97
CA ILE A 6 -43.20 -17.56 -12.64
C ILE A 6 -44.70 -17.47 -12.28
N ASP A 7 -45.58 -17.38 -13.25
CA ASP A 7 -47.02 -17.16 -12.99
C ASP A 7 -47.64 -18.28 -12.18
N ALA A 8 -47.13 -19.51 -12.32
CA ALA A 8 -47.63 -20.66 -11.57
C ALA A 8 -47.38 -20.58 -10.06
N ILE A 9 -46.34 -19.85 -9.66
CA ILE A 9 -45.96 -19.71 -8.22
C ILE A 9 -46.39 -18.39 -7.57
N LEU A 10 -46.95 -17.43 -8.37
CA LEU A 10 -47.38 -16.13 -7.85
C LEU A 10 -48.41 -16.24 -6.74
N PRO A 11 -49.41 -17.15 -6.75
CA PRO A 11 -50.32 -17.30 -5.64
C PRO A 11 -49.64 -17.71 -4.33
N LYS A 12 -48.67 -18.64 -4.41
CA LYS A 12 -47.89 -19.09 -3.26
C LYS A 12 -47.00 -17.96 -2.74
N LEU A 13 -46.38 -17.17 -3.66
CA LEU A 13 -45.55 -16.03 -3.31
C LEU A 13 -46.38 -14.94 -2.61
N LYS A 14 -47.56 -14.59 -3.09
CA LYS A 14 -48.46 -13.62 -2.44
C LYS A 14 -48.81 -14.03 -1.03
N GLN A 15 -49.16 -15.28 -0.80
CA GLN A 15 -49.44 -15.80 0.52
C GLN A 15 -48.23 -15.78 1.43
N ALA A 16 -47.04 -16.11 0.91
CA ALA A 16 -45.82 -16.05 1.69
C ALA A 16 -45.46 -14.61 2.09
N VAL A 17 -45.66 -13.62 1.21
CA VAL A 17 -45.45 -12.20 1.52
C VAL A 17 -46.37 -11.68 2.61
N LEU A 18 -47.61 -12.14 2.65
CA LEU A 18 -48.51 -11.75 3.73
C LEU A 18 -48.03 -12.29 5.09
N ASN A 19 -47.59 -13.54 5.12
CA ASN A 19 -47.31 -14.28 6.34
C ASN A 19 -45.85 -14.15 6.88
N ASN A 20 -44.94 -13.67 6.06
CA ASN A 20 -43.53 -13.62 6.44
C ASN A 20 -42.94 -12.22 6.20
N PRO A 21 -42.00 -11.79 7.04
CA PRO A 21 -41.27 -10.52 6.84
C PRO A 21 -40.19 -10.61 5.78
N SER A 22 -39.70 -11.82 5.48
CA SER A 22 -38.69 -12.06 4.46
C SER A 22 -38.97 -13.29 3.65
N ILE A 23 -38.67 -13.26 2.38
CA ILE A 23 -38.83 -14.38 1.43
C ILE A 23 -37.63 -14.48 0.51
N VAL A 24 -37.26 -15.69 0.12
CA VAL A 24 -36.28 -15.96 -0.93
C VAL A 24 -37.00 -16.59 -2.11
N LEU A 25 -36.86 -15.99 -3.30
CA LEU A 25 -37.40 -16.51 -4.55
C LEU A 25 -36.25 -17.01 -5.43
N HIS A 26 -36.27 -18.31 -5.70
CA HIS A 26 -35.37 -18.92 -6.67
C HIS A 26 -36.09 -19.16 -7.99
N ALA A 27 -35.65 -18.47 -9.05
CA ALA A 27 -36.24 -18.64 -10.39
C ALA A 27 -35.16 -18.45 -11.47
N PRO A 28 -35.08 -19.35 -12.45
CA PRO A 28 -34.07 -19.27 -13.51
C PRO A 28 -34.23 -18.01 -14.36
N PRO A 29 -33.18 -17.59 -15.06
CA PRO A 29 -33.26 -16.45 -15.98
C PRO A 29 -34.37 -16.67 -17.03
N GLY A 30 -35.10 -15.59 -17.31
CA GLY A 30 -36.20 -15.66 -18.30
C GLY A 30 -37.55 -16.17 -17.76
N ALA A 31 -37.63 -16.57 -16.49
CA ALA A 31 -38.89 -16.99 -15.86
C ALA A 31 -39.91 -15.86 -15.69
N GLY A 32 -39.54 -14.60 -15.90
CA GLY A 32 -40.38 -13.42 -15.72
C GLY A 32 -40.31 -12.80 -14.32
N LYS A 33 -39.33 -13.17 -13.46
CA LYS A 33 -39.22 -12.71 -12.06
C LYS A 33 -39.19 -11.18 -11.94
N THR A 34 -38.31 -10.49 -12.70
CA THR A 34 -38.08 -9.05 -12.66
C THR A 34 -39.32 -8.21 -12.96
N THR A 35 -40.20 -8.69 -13.87
CA THR A 35 -41.33 -7.90 -14.39
C THR A 35 -42.69 -8.34 -13.88
N ARG A 36 -42.84 -9.64 -13.57
CA ARG A 36 -44.15 -10.16 -13.14
C ARG A 36 -44.34 -10.14 -11.63
N VAL A 37 -43.24 -10.38 -10.87
CA VAL A 37 -43.29 -10.46 -9.39
C VAL A 37 -43.69 -9.12 -8.78
N PRO A 38 -43.04 -7.98 -9.09
CA PRO A 38 -43.41 -6.70 -8.49
C PRO A 38 -44.87 -6.31 -8.79
N LEU A 39 -45.34 -6.52 -10.02
CA LEU A 39 -46.71 -6.23 -10.39
C LEU A 39 -47.71 -7.08 -9.59
N ALA A 40 -47.43 -8.40 -9.46
CA ALA A 40 -48.31 -9.28 -8.72
C ALA A 40 -48.39 -8.94 -7.22
N LEU A 41 -47.34 -8.32 -6.67
CA LEU A 41 -47.31 -7.93 -5.22
C LEU A 41 -48.08 -6.62 -4.95
N LEU A 42 -48.48 -5.84 -5.96
CA LEU A 42 -49.38 -4.71 -5.77
C LEU A 42 -50.76 -5.12 -5.21
N ASP A 43 -51.21 -6.35 -5.51
CA ASP A 43 -52.49 -6.86 -5.06
C ASP A 43 -52.51 -7.14 -3.56
N VAL A 44 -51.38 -7.41 -2.96
CA VAL A 44 -51.25 -7.84 -1.53
C VAL A 44 -50.56 -6.79 -0.64
N LEU A 45 -50.06 -5.73 -1.22
CA LEU A 45 -49.50 -4.59 -0.52
C LEU A 45 -50.33 -3.34 -0.84
N PRO A 46 -51.33 -2.97 -0.05
CA PRO A 46 -52.18 -1.79 -0.28
C PRO A 46 -51.35 -0.49 -0.29
N ALA A 47 -51.91 0.55 -0.93
CA ALA A 47 -51.24 1.83 -1.09
C ALA A 47 -50.89 2.51 0.22
N GLU A 48 -51.69 2.31 1.24
CA GLU A 48 -51.51 2.87 2.58
C GLU A 48 -50.28 2.29 3.31
N GLN A 49 -49.85 1.09 2.95
CA GLN A 49 -48.62 0.50 3.50
C GLN A 49 -47.35 1.06 2.88
N GLY A 50 -47.46 1.71 1.72
CA GLY A 50 -46.32 2.32 1.04
C GLY A 50 -45.99 1.67 -0.29
N ARG A 51 -44.83 2.04 -0.82
CA ARG A 51 -44.32 1.61 -2.14
C ARG A 51 -43.38 0.39 -2.05
N ILE A 52 -43.23 -0.27 -3.20
CA ILE A 52 -42.25 -1.31 -3.38
C ILE A 52 -41.01 -0.66 -4.02
N ILE A 53 -39.84 -0.83 -3.40
CA ILE A 53 -38.56 -0.49 -4.03
C ILE A 53 -37.92 -1.78 -4.55
N MET A 54 -37.60 -1.82 -5.84
CA MET A 54 -36.91 -2.95 -6.45
C MET A 54 -35.50 -2.55 -6.85
N LEU A 55 -34.53 -3.22 -6.27
CA LEU A 55 -33.11 -3.06 -6.60
C LEU A 55 -32.75 -3.86 -7.83
N GLU A 56 -32.21 -3.22 -8.86
CA GLU A 56 -31.72 -3.82 -10.08
C GLU A 56 -30.27 -3.37 -10.31
N PRO A 57 -29.30 -4.28 -10.49
CA PRO A 57 -27.88 -3.90 -10.53
C PRO A 57 -27.50 -3.06 -11.75
N ARG A 58 -28.27 -3.14 -12.84
CA ARG A 58 -27.90 -2.53 -14.13
C ARG A 58 -28.87 -1.44 -14.56
N ARG A 59 -28.32 -0.26 -14.92
CA ARG A 59 -29.13 0.91 -15.36
C ARG A 59 -30.09 0.60 -16.51
N ILE A 60 -29.60 -0.08 -17.55
CA ILE A 60 -30.43 -0.43 -18.73
C ILE A 60 -31.54 -1.37 -18.33
N ALA A 61 -31.24 -2.37 -17.52
CA ALA A 61 -32.21 -3.34 -17.03
C ALA A 61 -33.28 -2.66 -16.15
N ALA A 62 -32.86 -1.78 -15.23
CA ALA A 62 -33.78 -1.02 -14.39
C ALA A 62 -34.80 -0.19 -15.21
N VAL A 63 -34.29 0.58 -16.16
CA VAL A 63 -35.13 1.41 -17.04
C VAL A 63 -36.04 0.54 -17.91
N SER A 64 -35.51 -0.55 -18.48
CA SER A 64 -36.28 -1.46 -19.35
C SER A 64 -37.36 -2.20 -18.58
N ALA A 65 -37.06 -2.69 -17.37
CA ALA A 65 -38.03 -3.34 -16.49
C ALA A 65 -39.13 -2.39 -16.09
N ALA A 66 -38.80 -1.16 -15.67
CA ALA A 66 -39.82 -0.17 -15.34
C ALA A 66 -40.73 0.18 -16.51
N ARG A 67 -40.18 0.41 -17.72
CA ARG A 67 -40.94 0.68 -18.93
C ARG A 67 -41.82 -0.49 -19.32
N TRP A 68 -41.32 -1.72 -19.21
CA TRP A 68 -42.08 -2.91 -19.55
C TRP A 68 -43.27 -3.11 -18.58
N MET A 69 -43.02 -2.95 -17.27
CA MET A 69 -44.07 -3.05 -16.27
C MET A 69 -45.14 -1.98 -16.46
N ALA A 70 -44.75 -0.72 -16.68
CA ALA A 70 -45.68 0.37 -16.95
C ALA A 70 -46.53 0.07 -18.19
N LYS A 71 -45.91 -0.37 -19.32
CA LYS A 71 -46.60 -0.79 -20.51
C LYS A 71 -47.59 -1.94 -20.29
N THR A 72 -47.30 -2.85 -19.40
CA THR A 72 -48.19 -3.97 -19.04
C THR A 72 -49.46 -3.48 -18.32
N LEU A 73 -49.40 -2.30 -17.68
CA LEU A 73 -50.52 -1.60 -17.05
C LEU A 73 -51.18 -0.56 -17.95
N ASP A 74 -50.77 -0.50 -19.25
CA ASP A 74 -51.16 0.53 -20.19
C ASP A 74 -50.81 1.97 -19.75
N GLU A 75 -49.71 2.14 -19.01
CA GLU A 75 -49.22 3.38 -18.45
C GLU A 75 -47.84 3.76 -19.02
N GLN A 76 -47.41 5.00 -18.73
CA GLN A 76 -46.07 5.45 -18.99
C GLN A 76 -45.21 5.30 -17.70
N ALA A 77 -43.90 5.08 -17.90
CA ALA A 77 -42.97 5.06 -16.77
C ALA A 77 -42.97 6.40 -16.03
N GLY A 78 -43.18 6.37 -14.71
CA GLY A 78 -43.35 7.52 -13.82
C GLY A 78 -44.72 7.63 -13.20
N GLU A 79 -45.71 6.81 -13.69
CA GLU A 79 -47.01 6.68 -13.08
C GLU A 79 -46.98 5.61 -11.95
N THR A 80 -47.74 4.53 -12.05
CA THR A 80 -47.70 3.43 -11.06
C THR A 80 -46.32 2.79 -10.94
N VAL A 81 -45.60 2.68 -12.08
CA VAL A 81 -44.23 2.15 -12.10
C VAL A 81 -43.25 3.24 -12.53
N GLY A 82 -42.31 3.52 -11.70
CA GLY A 82 -41.22 4.49 -11.96
C GLY A 82 -39.83 3.88 -11.84
N TYR A 83 -38.84 4.68 -12.14
CA TYR A 83 -37.45 4.30 -11.90
C TYR A 83 -36.60 5.48 -11.40
N ALA A 84 -35.52 5.16 -10.67
CA ALA A 84 -34.45 6.11 -10.35
C ALA A 84 -33.10 5.45 -10.53
N ILE A 85 -32.28 6.03 -11.40
CA ILE A 85 -30.92 5.61 -11.69
C ILE A 85 -29.98 6.79 -11.45
N ARG A 86 -28.68 6.59 -11.51
CA ARG A 86 -27.73 7.69 -11.35
C ARG A 86 -27.99 8.75 -12.44
N PHE A 87 -28.39 9.96 -12.00
CA PHE A 87 -28.64 11.14 -12.82
C PHE A 87 -29.89 11.13 -13.69
N ASP A 88 -30.77 10.13 -13.59
CA ASP A 88 -32.05 10.11 -14.27
C ASP A 88 -33.13 9.44 -13.42
N ALA A 89 -34.31 10.03 -13.39
CA ALA A 89 -35.43 9.46 -12.65
C ALA A 89 -36.75 9.84 -13.32
N LYS A 90 -37.68 8.86 -13.39
CA LYS A 90 -39.08 9.08 -13.73
C LYS A 90 -39.94 8.48 -12.66
N ARG A 91 -40.51 9.32 -11.80
CA ARG A 91 -41.40 8.95 -10.71
C ARG A 91 -42.33 10.10 -10.37
N SER A 92 -43.47 9.77 -9.76
CA SER A 92 -44.46 10.72 -9.24
C SER A 92 -44.98 10.28 -7.89
N GLU A 93 -45.87 11.02 -7.29
CA GLU A 93 -46.57 10.64 -6.06
C GLU A 93 -47.42 9.35 -6.24
N LYS A 94 -47.85 9.08 -7.46
CA LYS A 94 -48.61 7.87 -7.80
C LYS A 94 -47.76 6.61 -7.90
N THR A 95 -46.42 6.75 -7.85
CA THR A 95 -45.53 5.62 -8.07
C THR A 95 -45.55 4.65 -6.90
N ARG A 96 -45.99 3.41 -7.19
CA ARG A 96 -46.12 2.28 -6.25
C ARG A 96 -44.95 1.31 -6.34
N ILE A 97 -44.40 1.14 -7.55
CA ILE A 97 -43.19 0.35 -7.76
C ILE A 97 -42.12 1.30 -8.29
N GLU A 98 -41.00 1.38 -7.56
CA GLU A 98 -39.86 2.18 -7.98
C GLU A 98 -38.65 1.27 -8.20
N VAL A 99 -38.21 1.13 -9.46
CA VAL A 99 -37.03 0.35 -9.82
C VAL A 99 -35.81 1.25 -9.66
N VAL A 100 -34.88 0.86 -8.78
CA VAL A 100 -33.70 1.67 -8.47
C VAL A 100 -32.42 0.91 -8.72
N THR A 101 -31.34 1.63 -9.09
CA THR A 101 -30.00 1.04 -9.07
C THR A 101 -29.44 1.07 -7.65
N GLU A 102 -28.51 0.16 -7.38
CA GLU A 102 -28.00 -0.16 -6.05
C GLU A 102 -27.57 1.05 -5.22
N GLY A 103 -26.75 1.96 -5.77
CA GLY A 103 -26.29 3.15 -5.04
C GLY A 103 -27.40 4.17 -4.73
N ILE A 104 -28.56 4.09 -5.37
CA ILE A 104 -29.72 4.94 -5.08
C ILE A 104 -30.39 4.49 -3.80
N LEU A 105 -30.56 3.18 -3.58
CA LEU A 105 -31.16 2.64 -2.36
C LEU A 105 -30.30 2.98 -1.13
N THR A 106 -29.00 2.75 -1.18
CA THR A 106 -28.10 3.08 -0.08
C THR A 106 -28.20 4.54 0.35
N ARG A 107 -28.20 5.47 -0.63
CA ARG A 107 -28.38 6.90 -0.32
C ARG A 107 -29.74 7.23 0.24
N ARG A 108 -30.78 6.58 -0.24
CA ARG A 108 -32.14 6.78 0.30
C ARG A 108 -32.18 6.35 1.76
N ILE A 109 -31.59 5.19 2.09
CA ILE A 109 -31.46 4.70 3.45
C ILE A 109 -30.71 5.70 4.33
N GLN A 110 -29.63 6.28 3.85
CA GLN A 110 -28.88 7.28 4.63
C GLN A 110 -29.61 8.60 4.81
N ALA A 111 -30.39 9.01 3.82
CA ALA A 111 -31.19 10.24 3.90
C ALA A 111 -32.46 10.05 4.76
N ASP A 112 -33.03 8.86 4.72
CA ASP A 112 -34.23 8.44 5.47
C ASP A 112 -34.00 7.06 6.06
N PRO A 113 -33.39 6.95 7.25
CA PRO A 113 -33.15 5.68 7.94
C PRO A 113 -34.44 4.90 8.27
N GLY A 114 -35.57 5.56 8.35
CA GLY A 114 -36.87 4.92 8.57
C GLY A 114 -37.48 4.31 7.33
N LEU A 115 -36.98 4.63 6.11
CA LEU A 115 -37.58 4.25 4.84
C LEU A 115 -39.09 4.56 4.83
N GLU A 116 -39.45 5.79 5.22
CA GLU A 116 -40.86 6.19 5.31
C GLU A 116 -41.61 5.98 3.99
N GLY A 117 -42.82 5.44 4.06
CA GLY A 117 -43.62 5.12 2.88
C GLY A 117 -43.08 4.00 2.02
N VAL A 118 -42.15 3.14 2.52
CA VAL A 118 -41.69 1.94 1.87
C VAL A 118 -42.24 0.72 2.61
N ALA A 119 -43.03 -0.12 1.93
CA ALA A 119 -43.58 -1.36 2.44
C ALA A 119 -42.63 -2.56 2.22
N MET A 120 -41.93 -2.57 1.08
CA MET A 120 -41.10 -3.71 0.70
C MET A 120 -39.88 -3.28 -0.10
N VAL A 121 -38.76 -3.96 0.16
CA VAL A 121 -37.55 -3.89 -0.68
C VAL A 121 -37.35 -5.23 -1.37
N ILE A 122 -37.25 -5.21 -2.70
CA ILE A 122 -36.97 -6.38 -3.54
C ILE A 122 -35.53 -6.26 -4.04
N PHE A 123 -34.72 -7.27 -3.77
CA PHE A 123 -33.36 -7.42 -4.30
C PHE A 123 -33.41 -8.37 -5.50
N ASP A 124 -33.37 -7.83 -6.72
CA ASP A 124 -33.31 -8.67 -7.94
C ASP A 124 -31.86 -8.96 -8.33
N GLU A 125 -31.66 -10.05 -9.03
CA GLU A 125 -30.36 -10.57 -9.48
C GLU A 125 -29.31 -10.63 -8.33
N PHE A 126 -29.74 -10.92 -7.10
CA PHE A 126 -28.88 -10.90 -5.91
C PHE A 126 -27.65 -11.82 -6.02
N HIS A 127 -27.73 -12.84 -6.89
CA HIS A 127 -26.61 -13.72 -7.19
C HIS A 127 -25.43 -13.03 -7.90
N GLU A 128 -25.57 -11.80 -8.43
CA GLU A 128 -24.45 -11.01 -8.94
C GLU A 128 -23.51 -10.59 -7.80
N ARG A 129 -23.98 -10.57 -6.54
CA ARG A 129 -23.21 -10.30 -5.32
C ARG A 129 -22.38 -9.03 -5.39
N SER A 130 -23.01 -7.92 -5.83
CA SER A 130 -22.36 -6.62 -5.78
C SER A 130 -22.22 -6.11 -4.35
N ILE A 131 -21.18 -5.32 -4.11
CA ILE A 131 -20.92 -4.72 -2.80
C ILE A 131 -22.08 -3.82 -2.33
N HIS A 132 -22.75 -3.15 -3.25
CA HIS A 132 -23.88 -2.28 -2.95
C HIS A 132 -25.15 -3.06 -2.60
N ALA A 133 -25.41 -4.19 -3.26
CA ALA A 133 -26.53 -5.06 -2.92
C ALA A 133 -26.34 -5.71 -1.54
N ASP A 134 -25.13 -6.20 -1.26
CA ASP A 134 -24.77 -6.76 0.05
C ASP A 134 -24.89 -5.70 1.17
N LEU A 135 -24.40 -4.46 0.93
CA LEU A 135 -24.56 -3.33 1.87
C LEU A 135 -26.03 -2.97 2.07
N ALA A 136 -26.80 -2.81 1.00
CA ALA A 136 -28.21 -2.43 1.09
C ALA A 136 -29.01 -3.47 1.87
N LEU A 137 -28.73 -4.76 1.66
CA LEU A 137 -29.38 -5.84 2.43
C LEU A 137 -28.99 -5.76 3.91
N ALA A 138 -27.70 -5.59 4.23
CA ALA A 138 -27.25 -5.47 5.61
C ALA A 138 -27.90 -4.28 6.33
N LEU A 139 -28.00 -3.12 5.66
CA LEU A 139 -28.69 -1.93 6.20
C LEU A 139 -30.19 -2.16 6.35
N CYS A 140 -30.86 -2.79 5.38
CA CYS A 140 -32.28 -3.12 5.50
C CYS A 140 -32.55 -4.09 6.67
N LEU A 141 -31.65 -5.03 6.93
CA LEU A 141 -31.76 -5.94 8.09
C LEU A 141 -31.56 -5.18 9.40
N ASP A 142 -30.65 -4.23 9.46
CA ASP A 142 -30.43 -3.38 10.62
C ASP A 142 -31.64 -2.47 10.89
N ILE A 143 -32.16 -1.80 9.86
CA ILE A 143 -33.40 -0.99 9.92
C ILE A 143 -34.57 -1.81 10.44
N ARG A 144 -34.76 -3.03 9.92
CA ARG A 144 -35.83 -3.91 10.36
C ARG A 144 -35.67 -4.30 11.81
N LYS A 145 -34.47 -4.56 12.27
CA LYS A 145 -34.16 -4.90 13.65
C LYS A 145 -34.37 -3.73 14.61
N GLN A 146 -34.02 -2.52 14.20
CA GLN A 146 -33.96 -1.36 15.10
C GLN A 146 -35.17 -0.42 14.98
N LEU A 147 -35.73 -0.23 13.77
CA LEU A 147 -36.67 0.85 13.47
C LEU A 147 -37.98 0.36 12.84
N ARG A 148 -37.95 -0.59 11.91
CA ARG A 148 -39.08 -0.95 11.03
C ARG A 148 -39.29 -2.45 10.95
N GLN A 149 -39.83 -3.05 12.03
CA GLN A 149 -40.11 -4.49 12.08
C GLN A 149 -41.12 -4.95 11.00
N ASP A 150 -41.92 -4.03 10.48
CA ASP A 150 -42.89 -4.21 9.39
C ASP A 150 -42.29 -4.29 8.00
N LEU A 151 -41.04 -3.80 7.80
CA LEU A 151 -40.38 -3.74 6.48
C LEU A 151 -40.22 -5.15 5.90
N LYS A 152 -40.83 -5.38 4.75
CA LYS A 152 -40.72 -6.67 4.05
C LYS A 152 -39.51 -6.70 3.13
N ILE A 153 -38.83 -7.86 3.04
CA ILE A 153 -37.66 -8.07 2.21
C ILE A 153 -37.88 -9.29 1.34
N LEU A 154 -37.74 -9.12 0.02
CA LEU A 154 -37.75 -10.21 -0.96
C LEU A 154 -36.41 -10.27 -1.68
N VAL A 155 -35.71 -11.39 -1.58
CA VAL A 155 -34.49 -11.64 -2.35
C VAL A 155 -34.79 -12.59 -3.51
N MET A 156 -34.50 -12.13 -4.72
CA MET A 156 -34.69 -12.93 -5.95
C MET A 156 -33.32 -13.34 -6.52
N SER A 157 -33.16 -14.62 -6.79
CA SER A 157 -31.90 -15.19 -7.28
C SER A 157 -32.15 -16.24 -8.37
N ALA A 158 -31.20 -16.38 -9.31
CA ALA A 158 -31.28 -17.36 -10.39
C ALA A 158 -30.39 -18.60 -10.19
N THR A 159 -29.26 -18.48 -9.50
CA THR A 159 -28.20 -19.51 -9.52
C THR A 159 -27.50 -19.72 -8.18
N MET A 160 -27.96 -19.07 -7.12
CA MET A 160 -27.31 -19.12 -5.80
C MET A 160 -27.92 -20.23 -4.93
N GLU A 161 -27.10 -20.80 -4.03
CA GLU A 161 -27.65 -21.58 -2.92
C GLU A 161 -28.52 -20.67 -2.06
N CYS A 162 -29.82 -20.96 -2.01
CA CYS A 162 -30.75 -20.12 -1.27
C CYS A 162 -30.68 -20.32 0.25
N GLY A 163 -30.10 -21.43 0.72
CA GLY A 163 -29.97 -21.76 2.14
C GLY A 163 -29.29 -20.70 2.98
N PRO A 164 -28.07 -20.28 2.65
CA PRO A 164 -27.37 -19.20 3.38
C PRO A 164 -28.14 -17.88 3.41
N ILE A 165 -28.78 -17.51 2.29
CA ILE A 165 -29.60 -16.29 2.24
C ILE A 165 -30.83 -16.43 3.14
N ALA A 166 -31.52 -17.57 3.09
CA ALA A 166 -32.69 -17.84 3.94
C ALA A 166 -32.31 -17.80 5.42
N ALA A 167 -31.16 -18.38 5.79
CA ALA A 167 -30.66 -18.33 7.17
C ALA A 167 -30.35 -16.89 7.61
N LEU A 168 -29.66 -16.09 6.78
CA LEU A 168 -29.41 -14.67 7.04
C LEU A 168 -30.70 -13.87 7.27
N LEU A 169 -31.73 -14.20 6.52
CA LEU A 169 -33.06 -13.56 6.59
C LEU A 169 -33.94 -14.11 7.75
N GLY A 170 -33.40 -14.88 8.69
CA GLY A 170 -34.13 -15.45 9.82
C GLY A 170 -34.90 -16.72 9.46
N ASN A 171 -34.31 -17.59 8.67
CA ASN A 171 -34.91 -18.82 8.11
C ASN A 171 -36.14 -18.55 7.21
N ALA A 172 -36.02 -17.54 6.36
CA ALA A 172 -37.05 -17.13 5.41
C ALA A 172 -37.47 -18.29 4.49
N PRO A 173 -38.77 -18.42 4.14
CA PRO A 173 -39.25 -19.46 3.23
C PRO A 173 -38.61 -19.25 1.83
N VAL A 174 -38.16 -20.37 1.23
CA VAL A 174 -37.63 -20.43 -0.13
C VAL A 174 -38.73 -20.91 -1.07
N ILE A 175 -39.04 -20.09 -2.08
CA ILE A 175 -40.00 -20.43 -3.12
C ILE A 175 -39.24 -20.64 -4.41
N THR A 176 -39.42 -21.78 -5.05
CA THR A 176 -38.71 -22.13 -6.28
C THR A 176 -39.69 -22.21 -7.45
N SER A 177 -39.31 -21.56 -8.58
CA SER A 177 -39.98 -21.70 -9.85
C SER A 177 -39.15 -22.62 -10.76
N SER A 178 -39.77 -23.64 -11.30
CA SER A 178 -39.20 -24.47 -12.37
C SER A 178 -39.31 -23.72 -13.69
N GLY A 179 -38.21 -23.19 -14.20
CA GLY A 179 -38.20 -22.55 -15.54
C GLY A 179 -38.43 -23.58 -16.66
N LYS A 180 -38.99 -23.14 -17.80
CA LYS A 180 -38.94 -23.89 -19.04
C LYS A 180 -37.62 -23.54 -19.72
N ALA A 181 -36.62 -24.40 -19.63
CA ALA A 181 -35.43 -24.34 -20.48
C ALA A 181 -35.49 -25.46 -21.49
N PHE A 182 -35.19 -25.15 -22.73
CA PHE A 182 -35.01 -26.19 -23.75
C PHE A 182 -33.68 -26.92 -23.54
N PRO A 183 -33.56 -28.18 -23.96
CA PRO A 183 -32.32 -28.94 -23.84
C PRO A 183 -31.21 -28.26 -24.67
N VAL A 184 -30.02 -28.23 -24.09
CA VAL A 184 -28.83 -27.71 -24.74
C VAL A 184 -27.81 -28.84 -24.79
N GLU A 185 -27.39 -29.21 -25.99
CA GLU A 185 -26.28 -30.15 -26.18
C GLU A 185 -24.96 -29.49 -25.86
N GLU A 186 -24.12 -30.20 -25.08
CA GLU A 186 -22.80 -29.72 -24.69
C GLU A 186 -21.71 -30.43 -25.45
N GLN A 187 -20.89 -29.68 -26.14
CA GLN A 187 -19.73 -30.19 -26.87
C GLN A 187 -18.45 -29.55 -26.28
N TYR A 188 -17.54 -30.42 -25.80
CA TYR A 188 -16.27 -30.00 -25.22
C TYR A 188 -15.18 -30.08 -26.28
N ILE A 189 -14.58 -28.93 -26.62
CA ILE A 189 -13.48 -28.83 -27.58
C ILE A 189 -12.18 -28.80 -26.76
N ALA A 190 -11.54 -29.95 -26.68
CA ALA A 190 -10.38 -30.19 -25.83
C ALA A 190 -9.05 -29.66 -26.39
N GLU A 191 -9.01 -29.08 -27.58
CA GLU A 191 -7.79 -28.47 -28.12
C GLU A 191 -7.39 -27.26 -27.30
N THR A 192 -6.43 -27.46 -26.40
CA THR A 192 -5.95 -26.46 -25.45
C THR A 192 -4.75 -25.67 -25.95
N SER A 193 -4.15 -26.03 -27.08
CA SER A 193 -2.96 -25.38 -27.63
C SER A 193 -3.30 -24.25 -28.59
N GLY A 194 -2.62 -23.11 -28.46
CA GLY A 194 -2.72 -21.96 -29.35
C GLY A 194 -3.49 -20.75 -28.81
N PRO A 195 -3.38 -19.60 -29.50
CA PRO A 195 -4.04 -18.35 -29.12
C PRO A 195 -5.56 -18.47 -29.09
N LEU A 196 -6.21 -17.85 -28.10
CA LEU A 196 -7.67 -17.94 -27.90
C LEU A 196 -8.48 -17.53 -29.15
N HIS A 197 -8.06 -16.49 -29.88
CA HIS A 197 -8.75 -16.02 -31.07
C HIS A 197 -8.80 -17.05 -32.21
N LEU A 198 -7.74 -17.87 -32.37
CA LEU A 198 -7.72 -18.95 -33.35
C LEU A 198 -8.66 -20.11 -32.96
N ARG A 199 -8.67 -20.47 -31.68
CA ARG A 199 -9.56 -21.50 -31.12
C ARG A 199 -11.04 -21.09 -31.28
N ILE A 200 -11.36 -19.84 -30.97
CA ILE A 200 -12.70 -19.28 -31.17
C ILE A 200 -13.09 -19.30 -32.64
N THR A 201 -12.19 -18.88 -33.54
CA THR A 201 -12.46 -18.90 -34.99
C THR A 201 -12.76 -20.29 -35.51
N SER A 202 -12.00 -21.30 -35.05
CA SER A 202 -12.26 -22.69 -35.39
C SER A 202 -13.63 -23.16 -34.87
N ALA A 203 -13.96 -22.87 -33.61
CA ALA A 203 -15.25 -23.23 -33.04
C ALA A 203 -16.43 -22.53 -33.74
N VAL A 204 -16.29 -21.25 -34.13
CA VAL A 204 -17.29 -20.50 -34.90
C VAL A 204 -17.52 -21.15 -36.28
N ARG A 205 -16.44 -21.55 -36.97
CA ARG A 205 -16.56 -22.24 -38.27
C ARG A 205 -17.28 -23.59 -38.15
N THR A 206 -16.96 -24.38 -37.12
CA THR A 206 -17.65 -25.62 -36.81
C THR A 206 -19.14 -25.35 -36.55
N ALA A 207 -19.43 -24.36 -35.69
CA ALA A 207 -20.80 -23.99 -35.36
C ALA A 207 -21.60 -23.49 -36.58
N LEU A 208 -20.99 -22.73 -37.49
CA LEU A 208 -21.64 -22.24 -38.74
C LEU A 208 -22.01 -23.39 -39.65
N LYS A 209 -21.18 -24.44 -39.70
CA LYS A 209 -21.39 -25.60 -40.53
C LYS A 209 -22.45 -26.56 -39.97
N ASP A 210 -22.37 -26.81 -38.63
CA ASP A 210 -23.10 -27.92 -38.02
C ASP A 210 -24.44 -27.50 -37.40
N THR A 211 -24.72 -26.18 -37.29
CA THR A 211 -25.87 -25.65 -36.53
C THR A 211 -26.56 -24.53 -37.26
N HIS A 212 -27.78 -24.17 -36.78
CA HIS A 212 -28.57 -23.05 -37.25
C HIS A 212 -28.81 -22.03 -36.14
N GLY A 213 -29.35 -20.85 -36.49
CA GLY A 213 -29.59 -19.76 -35.54
C GLY A 213 -28.35 -18.95 -35.22
N ASP A 214 -28.52 -17.90 -34.42
CA ASP A 214 -27.47 -16.96 -34.08
C ASP A 214 -26.46 -17.57 -33.06
N ILE A 215 -25.22 -17.11 -33.16
CA ILE A 215 -24.12 -17.60 -32.34
C ILE A 215 -23.72 -16.51 -31.33
N LEU A 216 -23.67 -16.86 -30.05
CA LEU A 216 -23.17 -16.01 -28.98
C LEU A 216 -21.82 -16.57 -28.46
N VAL A 217 -20.78 -15.76 -28.57
CA VAL A 217 -19.41 -16.13 -28.15
C VAL A 217 -19.04 -15.37 -26.90
N PHE A 218 -18.70 -16.08 -25.81
CA PHE A 218 -18.23 -15.48 -24.57
C PHE A 218 -16.72 -15.39 -24.55
N LEU A 219 -16.21 -14.15 -24.37
CA LEU A 219 -14.80 -13.79 -24.34
C LEU A 219 -14.46 -13.01 -23.06
N PRO A 220 -13.21 -13.08 -22.56
CA PRO A 220 -12.85 -12.44 -21.28
C PRO A 220 -12.86 -10.92 -21.34
N GLY A 221 -12.53 -10.30 -22.48
CA GLY A 221 -12.44 -8.85 -22.56
C GLY A 221 -12.48 -8.28 -23.97
N SER A 222 -12.50 -6.95 -24.07
CA SER A 222 -12.57 -6.22 -25.35
C SER A 222 -11.34 -6.43 -26.25
N GLY A 223 -10.18 -6.71 -25.65
CA GLY A 223 -8.97 -7.02 -26.44
C GLY A 223 -9.11 -8.32 -27.22
N GLU A 224 -9.61 -9.37 -26.54
CA GLU A 224 -9.87 -10.67 -27.15
C GLU A 224 -11.01 -10.60 -28.15
N ILE A 225 -12.05 -9.80 -27.88
CA ILE A 225 -13.15 -9.55 -28.82
C ILE A 225 -12.62 -8.94 -30.12
N ARG A 226 -11.79 -7.91 -30.04
CA ARG A 226 -11.21 -7.29 -31.24
C ARG A 226 -10.26 -8.23 -32.00
N ALA A 227 -9.50 -9.05 -31.30
CA ALA A 227 -8.63 -10.04 -31.93
C ALA A 227 -9.45 -11.10 -32.68
N CYS A 228 -10.52 -11.61 -32.04
CA CYS A 228 -11.46 -12.56 -32.68
C CYS A 228 -12.20 -11.91 -33.83
N GLU A 229 -12.67 -10.68 -33.69
CA GLU A 229 -13.38 -9.95 -34.76
C GLU A 229 -12.50 -9.81 -35.99
N ARG A 230 -11.25 -9.40 -35.85
CA ARG A 230 -10.29 -9.28 -36.95
C ARG A 230 -10.09 -10.62 -37.63
N GLN A 231 -9.79 -11.66 -36.86
CA GLN A 231 -9.54 -13.00 -37.41
C GLN A 231 -10.76 -13.58 -38.11
N LEU A 232 -11.96 -13.36 -37.58
CA LEU A 232 -13.23 -13.80 -38.22
C LEU A 232 -13.48 -13.04 -39.51
N ARG A 233 -13.28 -11.71 -39.57
CA ARG A 233 -13.41 -10.91 -40.80
C ARG A 233 -12.46 -11.35 -41.91
N GLU A 234 -11.23 -11.72 -41.54
CA GLU A 234 -10.24 -12.23 -42.49
C GLU A 234 -10.53 -13.66 -42.96
N SER A 235 -11.21 -14.44 -42.15
CA SER A 235 -11.36 -15.89 -42.38
C SER A 235 -12.74 -16.33 -42.88
N LEU A 236 -13.72 -15.46 -42.81
CA LEU A 236 -15.09 -15.70 -43.29
C LEU A 236 -15.41 -14.81 -44.48
N ASN A 237 -16.02 -15.36 -45.54
CA ASN A 237 -16.58 -14.60 -46.65
C ASN A 237 -17.90 -13.95 -46.22
N MET A 238 -17.83 -12.79 -45.55
CA MET A 238 -18.97 -12.10 -44.93
C MET A 238 -20.15 -11.83 -45.91
N GLY A 239 -19.86 -11.82 -47.18
CA GLY A 239 -20.87 -11.66 -48.26
C GLY A 239 -21.56 -12.96 -48.64
N GLU A 240 -20.81 -14.02 -48.88
CA GLU A 240 -21.30 -15.35 -49.27
C GLU A 240 -21.94 -16.12 -48.13
N ASP A 241 -21.34 -16.03 -46.91
CA ASP A 241 -21.81 -16.72 -45.71
C ASP A 241 -23.07 -16.06 -45.08
N ARG A 242 -23.53 -14.92 -45.59
CA ARG A 242 -24.66 -14.13 -45.04
C ARG A 242 -24.59 -13.93 -43.54
N VAL A 243 -23.37 -13.67 -42.99
CA VAL A 243 -23.11 -13.52 -41.58
C VAL A 243 -22.94 -12.05 -41.21
N ALA A 244 -23.45 -11.66 -40.05
CA ALA A 244 -23.24 -10.35 -39.42
C ALA A 244 -22.50 -10.50 -38.12
N LEU A 245 -21.36 -9.79 -37.96
CA LEU A 245 -20.52 -9.87 -36.79
C LEU A 245 -20.71 -8.63 -35.93
N HIS A 246 -21.08 -8.81 -34.66
CA HIS A 246 -21.36 -7.75 -33.69
C HIS A 246 -20.56 -7.93 -32.40
N PRO A 247 -19.66 -6.99 -32.06
CA PRO A 247 -19.09 -6.92 -30.73
C PRO A 247 -20.14 -6.46 -29.71
N LEU A 248 -20.01 -6.99 -28.43
CA LEU A 248 -20.89 -6.62 -27.33
C LEU A 248 -20.09 -6.57 -26.01
N TYR A 249 -19.73 -5.37 -25.59
CA TYR A 249 -19.08 -5.13 -24.30
C TYR A 249 -19.44 -3.75 -23.75
N GLY A 250 -19.24 -3.52 -22.44
CA GLY A 250 -19.78 -2.35 -21.74
C GLY A 250 -19.35 -0.99 -22.28
N ASP A 251 -18.17 -0.89 -22.88
CA ASP A 251 -17.62 0.38 -23.41
C ASP A 251 -18.12 0.76 -24.81
N LEU A 252 -18.93 -0.08 -25.44
CA LEU A 252 -19.48 0.25 -26.74
C LEU A 252 -20.57 1.33 -26.69
N PRO A 253 -20.71 2.16 -27.74
CA PRO A 253 -21.84 3.04 -27.88
C PRO A 253 -23.18 2.30 -27.80
N PHE A 254 -24.20 2.95 -27.23
CA PHE A 254 -25.51 2.34 -27.01
C PHE A 254 -26.12 1.76 -28.31
N GLU A 255 -25.99 2.47 -29.43
CA GLU A 255 -26.51 2.05 -30.73
C GLU A 255 -25.82 0.78 -31.26
N GLU A 256 -24.54 0.57 -30.91
CA GLU A 256 -23.80 -0.66 -31.28
C GLU A 256 -24.23 -1.83 -30.39
N GLN A 257 -24.44 -1.58 -29.11
CA GLN A 257 -24.99 -2.59 -28.20
C GLN A 257 -26.41 -2.99 -28.62
N GLU A 258 -27.26 -2.02 -28.96
CA GLU A 258 -28.61 -2.27 -29.41
C GLU A 258 -28.64 -3.11 -30.70
N ARG A 259 -27.78 -2.82 -31.68
CA ARG A 259 -27.64 -3.64 -32.92
C ARG A 259 -27.21 -5.07 -32.63
N ALA A 260 -26.39 -5.30 -31.62
CA ALA A 260 -26.00 -6.65 -31.20
C ALA A 260 -27.14 -7.43 -30.53
N ILE A 261 -28.09 -6.72 -29.89
CA ILE A 261 -29.22 -7.31 -29.15
C ILE A 261 -30.40 -7.60 -30.06
N LEU A 262 -30.76 -6.64 -30.95
CA LEU A 262 -31.92 -6.76 -31.81
C LEU A 262 -31.77 -7.90 -32.83
N PRO A 263 -32.89 -8.56 -33.25
CA PRO A 263 -32.84 -9.62 -34.24
C PRO A 263 -32.40 -9.10 -35.61
N SER A 264 -31.63 -9.92 -36.32
CA SER A 264 -31.27 -9.66 -37.73
C SER A 264 -32.26 -10.34 -38.63
N LYS A 265 -32.78 -9.63 -39.65
CA LYS A 265 -33.82 -10.19 -40.56
C LYS A 265 -33.23 -11.05 -41.68
N ASP A 266 -32.01 -10.72 -42.15
CA ASP A 266 -31.48 -11.28 -43.39
C ASP A 266 -30.13 -12.02 -43.27
N ARG A 267 -29.51 -11.99 -42.08
CA ARG A 267 -28.16 -12.55 -41.85
C ARG A 267 -28.07 -13.27 -40.51
N ARG A 268 -27.37 -14.39 -40.52
CA ARG A 268 -27.02 -15.09 -39.29
C ARG A 268 -26.06 -14.25 -38.45
N LYS A 269 -26.42 -13.99 -37.22
CA LYS A 269 -25.66 -13.10 -36.33
C LYS A 269 -24.64 -13.85 -35.53
N ILE A 270 -23.41 -13.34 -35.43
CA ILE A 270 -22.39 -13.77 -34.49
C ILE A 270 -22.13 -12.61 -33.52
N VAL A 271 -22.44 -12.80 -32.26
CA VAL A 271 -22.22 -11.80 -31.22
C VAL A 271 -21.00 -12.19 -30.40
N LEU A 272 -19.95 -11.37 -30.42
CA LEU A 272 -18.75 -11.52 -29.58
C LEU A 272 -18.93 -10.72 -28.31
N ALA A 273 -19.18 -11.38 -27.18
CA ALA A 273 -19.59 -10.73 -25.95
C ALA A 273 -18.66 -11.01 -24.76
N THR A 274 -18.61 -10.07 -23.84
CA THR A 274 -18.11 -10.32 -22.49
C THR A 274 -19.25 -10.89 -21.61
N ASN A 275 -19.02 -10.98 -20.30
CA ASN A 275 -20.04 -11.36 -19.32
C ASN A 275 -21.29 -10.44 -19.30
N ILE A 276 -21.31 -9.35 -20.04
CA ILE A 276 -22.51 -8.49 -20.21
C ILE A 276 -23.70 -9.25 -20.78
N ALA A 277 -23.43 -10.27 -21.62
CA ALA A 277 -24.46 -11.11 -22.23
C ALA A 277 -24.86 -12.33 -21.36
N GLU A 278 -24.30 -12.46 -20.15
CA GLU A 278 -24.47 -13.63 -19.27
C GLU A 278 -25.81 -13.60 -18.53
N THR A 279 -26.28 -12.44 -18.04
CA THR A 279 -27.46 -12.34 -17.18
C THR A 279 -28.60 -11.47 -17.78
N SER A 280 -28.56 -10.18 -17.65
CA SER A 280 -29.69 -9.26 -17.75
C SER A 280 -30.16 -8.92 -19.21
N LEU A 281 -29.40 -9.30 -20.25
CA LEU A 281 -29.73 -8.98 -21.62
C LEU A 281 -30.27 -10.21 -22.35
N THR A 282 -31.44 -10.09 -22.96
CA THR A 282 -31.94 -11.13 -23.88
C THR A 282 -31.54 -10.78 -25.30
N ILE A 283 -30.71 -11.64 -25.89
CA ILE A 283 -30.32 -11.53 -27.29
C ILE A 283 -31.22 -12.52 -28.04
N GLU A 284 -32.13 -11.98 -28.90
CA GLU A 284 -33.04 -12.81 -29.64
C GLU A 284 -32.32 -13.57 -30.76
N GLY A 285 -32.79 -14.77 -31.09
CA GLY A 285 -32.27 -15.61 -32.16
C GLY A 285 -31.08 -16.51 -31.77
N VAL A 286 -30.54 -16.44 -30.55
CA VAL A 286 -29.42 -17.24 -30.12
C VAL A 286 -29.84 -18.71 -29.88
N HIS A 287 -29.22 -19.64 -30.61
CA HIS A 287 -29.34 -21.09 -30.46
C HIS A 287 -27.98 -21.76 -30.23
N VAL A 288 -26.90 -21.03 -30.44
CA VAL A 288 -25.54 -21.55 -30.29
C VAL A 288 -24.76 -20.66 -29.35
N VAL A 289 -24.09 -21.28 -28.37
CA VAL A 289 -23.15 -20.62 -27.48
C VAL A 289 -21.75 -21.19 -27.65
N ILE A 290 -20.76 -20.33 -27.72
CA ILE A 290 -19.35 -20.70 -27.66
C ILE A 290 -18.76 -20.06 -26.38
N ASP A 291 -18.37 -20.88 -25.42
CA ASP A 291 -17.85 -20.41 -24.13
C ASP A 291 -16.35 -20.64 -24.05
N SER A 292 -15.59 -19.52 -23.93
CA SER A 292 -14.13 -19.58 -23.71
C SER A 292 -13.75 -20.15 -22.34
N GLY A 293 -14.69 -20.22 -21.39
CA GLY A 293 -14.42 -20.60 -20.01
C GLY A 293 -13.68 -19.52 -19.19
N LEU A 294 -13.46 -18.34 -19.77
CA LEU A 294 -12.68 -17.27 -19.18
C LEU A 294 -13.53 -16.01 -18.94
N THR A 295 -13.16 -15.26 -17.92
CA THR A 295 -13.70 -13.93 -17.63
C THR A 295 -12.60 -13.02 -17.10
N ARG A 296 -12.80 -11.72 -17.23
CA ARG A 296 -11.90 -10.71 -16.68
C ARG A 296 -12.54 -10.08 -15.46
N VAL A 297 -11.83 -10.09 -14.34
CA VAL A 297 -12.29 -9.55 -13.06
C VAL A 297 -11.33 -8.51 -12.55
N LEU A 298 -11.87 -7.46 -11.96
CA LEU A 298 -11.10 -6.48 -11.23
C LEU A 298 -10.88 -7.03 -9.82
N ARG A 299 -9.62 -7.12 -9.39
CA ARG A 299 -9.24 -7.49 -8.02
C ARG A 299 -8.49 -6.37 -7.37
N TYR A 300 -8.89 -6.00 -6.20
CA TYR A 300 -8.18 -5.08 -5.35
C TYR A 300 -7.08 -5.81 -4.60
N ASP A 301 -5.89 -5.22 -4.58
CA ASP A 301 -4.77 -5.71 -3.78
C ASP A 301 -4.59 -4.79 -2.56
N PRO A 302 -4.97 -5.25 -1.35
CA PRO A 302 -4.87 -4.43 -0.14
C PRO A 302 -3.43 -4.02 0.20
N ALA A 303 -2.44 -4.84 -0.19
CA ALA A 303 -1.03 -4.54 0.09
C ALA A 303 -0.52 -3.34 -0.72
N THR A 304 -1.11 -3.08 -1.87
CA THR A 304 -0.70 -1.99 -2.77
C THR A 304 -1.72 -0.87 -2.90
N GLY A 305 -2.94 -1.06 -2.37
CA GLY A 305 -4.05 -0.12 -2.54
C GLY A 305 -4.46 0.08 -4.01
N MET A 306 -4.22 -0.91 -4.87
CA MET A 306 -4.44 -0.80 -6.31
C MET A 306 -5.33 -1.92 -6.84
N ASN A 307 -6.08 -1.59 -7.90
CA ASN A 307 -6.84 -2.57 -8.65
C ASN A 307 -5.97 -3.25 -9.71
N ARG A 308 -6.18 -4.55 -9.86
CA ARG A 308 -5.56 -5.36 -10.91
C ARG A 308 -6.62 -6.07 -11.73
N LEU A 309 -6.58 -5.92 -13.04
CA LEU A 309 -7.45 -6.63 -13.95
C LEU A 309 -6.86 -8.00 -14.29
N VAL A 310 -7.53 -9.07 -13.84
CA VAL A 310 -7.03 -10.45 -13.97
C VAL A 310 -7.99 -11.29 -14.80
N THR A 311 -7.45 -12.05 -15.74
CA THR A 311 -8.23 -13.08 -16.46
C THR A 311 -8.23 -14.37 -15.65
N VAL A 312 -9.43 -14.86 -15.34
CA VAL A 312 -9.62 -16.04 -14.49
C VAL A 312 -10.63 -17.00 -15.16
N PRO A 313 -10.63 -18.30 -14.82
CA PRO A 313 -11.73 -19.18 -15.19
C PRO A 313 -13.07 -18.69 -14.64
N VAL A 314 -14.13 -18.92 -15.37
CA VAL A 314 -15.50 -18.65 -14.91
C VAL A 314 -15.89 -19.59 -13.75
N SER A 315 -16.95 -19.24 -13.02
CA SER A 315 -17.55 -20.20 -12.09
C SER A 315 -18.44 -21.22 -12.81
N LYS A 316 -18.71 -22.37 -12.17
CA LYS A 316 -19.65 -23.38 -12.67
C LYS A 316 -21.02 -22.76 -12.95
N ALA A 317 -21.54 -21.94 -12.04
CA ALA A 317 -22.79 -21.22 -12.18
C ALA A 317 -22.79 -20.31 -13.42
N SER A 318 -21.70 -19.58 -13.66
CA SER A 318 -21.53 -18.72 -14.83
C SER A 318 -21.51 -19.55 -16.13
N ALA A 319 -20.76 -20.65 -16.15
CA ALA A 319 -20.72 -21.55 -17.30
C ALA A 319 -22.11 -22.13 -17.64
N GLU A 320 -22.90 -22.51 -16.62
CA GLU A 320 -24.28 -22.96 -16.81
C GLU A 320 -25.23 -21.86 -17.29
N GLN A 321 -25.08 -20.63 -16.76
CA GLN A 321 -25.85 -19.47 -17.26
C GLN A 321 -25.53 -19.17 -18.72
N ARG A 322 -24.24 -19.20 -19.11
CA ARG A 322 -23.82 -19.02 -20.52
C ARG A 322 -24.41 -20.10 -21.40
N LYS A 323 -24.33 -21.37 -21.02
CA LYS A 323 -24.98 -22.48 -21.73
C LYS A 323 -26.49 -22.23 -21.89
N GLY A 324 -27.16 -21.85 -20.81
CA GLY A 324 -28.59 -21.58 -20.80
C GLY A 324 -29.07 -20.51 -21.82
N ARG A 325 -28.15 -19.68 -22.34
CA ARG A 325 -28.48 -18.73 -23.41
C ARG A 325 -28.85 -19.40 -24.71
N ALA A 326 -28.28 -20.56 -25.03
CA ALA A 326 -28.64 -21.33 -26.21
C ALA A 326 -30.04 -21.98 -26.11
N GLY A 327 -30.50 -22.29 -24.88
CA GLY A 327 -31.78 -22.97 -24.64
C GLY A 327 -32.95 -22.07 -24.29
N ARG A 328 -32.95 -20.79 -24.60
CA ARG A 328 -34.03 -19.86 -24.24
C ARG A 328 -35.23 -19.90 -25.15
N LEU A 329 -35.00 -19.99 -26.45
CA LEU A 329 -36.06 -19.92 -27.48
C LEU A 329 -36.36 -21.27 -28.11
N GLY A 330 -35.45 -22.25 -27.99
CA GLY A 330 -35.57 -23.58 -28.58
C GLY A 330 -34.40 -24.43 -28.14
N PRO A 331 -34.34 -25.70 -28.56
CA PRO A 331 -33.15 -26.52 -28.34
C PRO A 331 -31.89 -25.87 -28.94
N GLY A 332 -30.74 -25.97 -28.24
CA GLY A 332 -29.51 -25.30 -28.65
C GLY A 332 -28.26 -26.15 -28.44
N VAL A 333 -27.12 -25.59 -28.81
CA VAL A 333 -25.80 -26.22 -28.67
C VAL A 333 -24.85 -25.28 -27.96
N CYS A 334 -24.06 -25.83 -27.05
CA CYS A 334 -23.01 -25.09 -26.33
C CYS A 334 -21.64 -25.73 -26.56
N TYR A 335 -20.76 -25.02 -27.25
CA TYR A 335 -19.36 -25.38 -27.44
C TYR A 335 -18.52 -24.81 -26.28
N ARG A 336 -17.93 -25.70 -25.48
CA ARG A 336 -17.06 -25.32 -24.37
C ARG A 336 -15.59 -25.48 -24.77
N LEU A 337 -14.82 -24.40 -24.78
CA LEU A 337 -13.38 -24.38 -25.10
C LEU A 337 -12.51 -24.75 -23.90
N PHE A 338 -13.01 -25.60 -23.04
CA PHE A 338 -12.33 -26.14 -21.87
C PHE A 338 -12.82 -27.56 -21.61
N SER A 339 -12.06 -28.34 -20.87
CA SER A 339 -12.39 -29.75 -20.62
C SER A 339 -13.44 -29.92 -19.50
N LYS A 340 -14.03 -31.13 -19.40
CA LYS A 340 -14.86 -31.50 -18.24
C LYS A 340 -14.04 -31.47 -16.94
N HIS A 341 -12.75 -31.78 -17.00
CA HIS A 341 -11.85 -31.71 -15.86
C HIS A 341 -11.69 -30.27 -15.37
N ASP A 342 -11.45 -29.33 -16.29
CA ASP A 342 -11.36 -27.90 -15.95
C ASP A 342 -12.65 -27.41 -15.28
N LEU A 343 -13.83 -27.82 -15.79
CA LEU A 343 -15.12 -27.49 -15.20
C LEU A 343 -15.22 -27.97 -13.74
N HIS A 344 -14.71 -29.16 -13.43
CA HIS A 344 -14.72 -29.69 -12.06
C HIS A 344 -13.84 -28.84 -11.13
N GLY A 345 -12.73 -28.32 -11.62
CA GLY A 345 -11.83 -27.43 -10.88
C GLY A 345 -12.32 -25.98 -10.71
N MET A 346 -13.35 -25.55 -11.43
CA MET A 346 -13.90 -24.20 -11.32
C MET A 346 -14.63 -23.99 -9.99
N LEU A 347 -14.61 -22.74 -9.48
CA LEU A 347 -15.41 -22.34 -8.33
C LEU A 347 -16.89 -22.57 -8.60
N SER A 348 -17.67 -22.95 -7.60
CA SER A 348 -19.12 -23.16 -7.76
C SER A 348 -19.81 -21.87 -8.16
N PHE A 349 -19.50 -20.75 -7.51
CA PHE A 349 -20.08 -19.42 -7.73
C PHE A 349 -19.01 -18.37 -7.92
N LYS A 350 -19.39 -17.22 -8.50
CA LYS A 350 -18.53 -16.03 -8.59
C LYS A 350 -18.19 -15.52 -7.18
N GLN A 351 -16.95 -15.10 -6.97
CA GLN A 351 -16.57 -14.46 -5.72
C GLN A 351 -17.37 -13.15 -5.52
N PRO A 352 -17.94 -12.91 -4.33
CA PRO A 352 -18.63 -11.65 -4.02
C PRO A 352 -17.70 -10.44 -4.19
N GLU A 353 -18.22 -9.32 -4.66
CA GLU A 353 -17.42 -8.10 -4.83
C GLU A 353 -16.81 -7.60 -3.51
N ILE A 354 -17.51 -7.78 -2.40
CA ILE A 354 -17.03 -7.39 -1.08
C ILE A 354 -15.69 -8.06 -0.69
N ILE A 355 -15.38 -9.23 -1.29
CA ILE A 355 -14.13 -9.97 -1.05
C ILE A 355 -12.97 -9.45 -1.91
N VAL A 356 -13.26 -8.89 -3.09
CA VAL A 356 -12.23 -8.61 -4.12
C VAL A 356 -12.09 -7.14 -4.48
N SER A 357 -12.93 -6.26 -3.94
CA SER A 357 -12.98 -4.83 -4.27
C SER A 357 -12.32 -3.93 -3.23
N ASP A 358 -12.06 -2.67 -3.61
CA ASP A 358 -11.72 -1.60 -2.67
C ASP A 358 -12.89 -1.34 -1.72
N LEU A 359 -12.62 -1.44 -0.43
CA LEU A 359 -13.63 -1.26 0.62
C LEU A 359 -13.72 0.17 1.16
N SER A 360 -12.95 1.13 0.65
CA SER A 360 -13.02 2.51 1.13
C SER A 360 -14.40 3.17 0.92
N PRO A 361 -15.12 2.93 -0.21
CA PRO A 361 -16.50 3.40 -0.32
C PRO A 361 -17.43 2.79 0.72
N LEU A 362 -17.32 1.47 0.93
CA LEU A 362 -18.13 0.76 1.93
C LEU A 362 -17.84 1.29 3.34
N ALA A 363 -16.57 1.50 3.68
CA ALA A 363 -16.18 2.02 4.99
C ALA A 363 -16.72 3.44 5.24
N LEU A 364 -16.75 4.29 4.22
CA LEU A 364 -17.34 5.63 4.31
C LEU A 364 -18.85 5.56 4.54
N GLU A 365 -19.55 4.68 3.81
CA GLU A 365 -20.99 4.48 3.95
C GLU A 365 -21.35 3.95 5.34
N LEU A 366 -20.62 2.96 5.86
CA LEU A 366 -20.83 2.44 7.21
C LEU A 366 -20.50 3.46 8.29
N ALA A 367 -19.44 4.23 8.11
CA ALA A 367 -19.13 5.32 9.05
C ALA A 367 -20.21 6.42 9.05
N ALA A 368 -20.82 6.71 7.90
CA ALA A 368 -21.95 7.62 7.79
C ALA A 368 -23.22 7.06 8.47
N TRP A 369 -23.38 5.76 8.46
CA TRP A 369 -24.44 5.03 9.20
C TRP A 369 -24.17 4.96 10.72
N GLY A 370 -22.96 5.31 11.18
CA GLY A 370 -22.53 5.24 12.58
C GLY A 370 -21.87 3.91 12.97
N VAL A 371 -21.59 3.05 12.02
CA VAL A 371 -20.95 1.73 12.22
C VAL A 371 -19.44 1.83 11.98
N LYS A 372 -18.65 1.54 13.02
CA LYS A 372 -17.18 1.54 12.95
C LYS A 372 -16.58 0.17 12.66
N ASP A 373 -17.26 -0.87 13.09
CA ASP A 373 -16.88 -2.27 12.88
C ASP A 373 -17.93 -2.93 11.97
N PRO A 374 -17.55 -3.41 10.78
CA PRO A 374 -18.47 -4.03 9.86
C PRO A 374 -19.18 -5.26 10.46
N HIS A 375 -18.55 -5.96 11.42
CA HIS A 375 -19.15 -7.11 12.09
C HIS A 375 -20.37 -6.78 12.97
N ALA A 376 -20.65 -5.51 13.21
CA ALA A 376 -21.89 -5.09 13.89
C ALA A 376 -23.15 -5.29 13.03
N LEU A 377 -23.00 -5.45 11.72
CA LEU A 377 -24.08 -5.74 10.79
C LEU A 377 -24.11 -7.22 10.37
N SER A 378 -25.26 -7.65 9.88
CA SER A 378 -25.44 -9.02 9.38
C SER A 378 -25.08 -9.09 7.89
N TRP A 379 -24.06 -9.87 7.55
CA TRP A 379 -23.56 -10.06 6.17
C TRP A 379 -23.73 -11.50 5.71
N LEU A 380 -23.95 -11.70 4.43
CA LEU A 380 -23.81 -13.03 3.83
C LEU A 380 -22.34 -13.46 3.76
N ASP A 381 -21.47 -12.51 3.35
CA ASP A 381 -20.02 -12.63 3.45
C ASP A 381 -19.50 -11.32 4.05
N ALA A 382 -18.76 -11.43 5.16
CA ALA A 382 -18.21 -10.25 5.85
C ALA A 382 -17.04 -9.63 5.08
N PRO A 383 -16.84 -8.31 5.17
CA PRO A 383 -15.68 -7.63 4.58
C PRO A 383 -14.36 -8.21 5.10
N PRO A 384 -13.37 -8.54 4.22
CA PRO A 384 -12.06 -9.02 4.63
C PRO A 384 -11.31 -7.98 5.47
N ALA A 385 -10.76 -8.41 6.62
CA ALA A 385 -10.13 -7.51 7.60
C ALA A 385 -8.99 -6.66 6.99
N ALA A 386 -8.15 -7.24 6.13
CA ALA A 386 -7.04 -6.52 5.50
C ALA A 386 -7.53 -5.43 4.53
N ALA A 387 -8.49 -5.75 3.65
CA ALA A 387 -9.07 -4.76 2.73
C ALA A 387 -9.85 -3.68 3.49
N TRP A 388 -10.56 -4.05 4.56
CA TRP A 388 -11.23 -3.11 5.45
C TRP A 388 -10.25 -2.12 6.09
N ALA A 389 -9.15 -2.63 6.69
CA ALA A 389 -8.13 -1.79 7.33
C ALA A 389 -7.50 -0.81 6.34
N THR A 390 -7.19 -1.26 5.11
CA THR A 390 -6.67 -0.40 4.05
C THR A 390 -7.69 0.68 3.64
N GLY A 391 -8.97 0.31 3.53
CA GLY A 391 -10.03 1.27 3.21
C GLY A 391 -10.22 2.34 4.30
N VAL A 392 -10.18 1.94 5.58
CA VAL A 392 -10.24 2.85 6.72
C VAL A 392 -9.03 3.78 6.75
N GLN A 393 -7.82 3.26 6.55
CA GLN A 393 -6.59 4.06 6.49
C GLN A 393 -6.67 5.11 5.38
N LEU A 394 -7.10 4.73 4.18
CA LEU A 394 -7.31 5.67 3.09
C LEU A 394 -8.28 6.79 3.48
N LEU A 395 -9.39 6.47 4.15
CA LEU A 395 -10.35 7.48 4.60
C LEU A 395 -9.78 8.42 5.67
N GLN A 396 -8.90 7.92 6.54
CA GLN A 396 -8.17 8.74 7.50
C GLN A 396 -7.19 9.68 6.78
N ASP A 397 -6.43 9.17 5.82
CA ASP A 397 -5.51 9.97 5.01
C ASP A 397 -6.23 11.07 4.20
N LEU A 398 -7.45 10.79 3.72
CA LEU A 398 -8.32 11.77 3.04
C LEU A 398 -9.01 12.73 4.01
N GLY A 399 -8.87 12.54 5.32
CA GLY A 399 -9.56 13.32 6.36
C GLY A 399 -11.05 13.02 6.50
N GLY A 400 -11.56 11.95 5.88
CA GLY A 400 -12.95 11.50 5.97
C GLY A 400 -13.29 10.84 7.30
N LEU A 401 -12.30 10.19 7.94
CA LEU A 401 -12.38 9.63 9.28
C LEU A 401 -11.32 10.24 10.18
N ASP A 402 -11.62 10.35 11.46
CA ASP A 402 -10.65 10.72 12.49
C ASP A 402 -9.83 9.50 12.98
N ALA A 403 -8.90 9.74 13.90
CA ALA A 403 -8.09 8.68 14.50
C ALA A 403 -8.93 7.62 15.25
N SER A 404 -10.12 7.98 15.74
CA SER A 404 -11.05 7.09 16.41
C SER A 404 -11.95 6.32 15.43
N ARG A 405 -11.74 6.46 14.12
CA ARG A 405 -12.55 5.93 13.00
C ARG A 405 -13.97 6.49 12.98
N SER A 406 -14.20 7.65 13.59
CA SER A 406 -15.48 8.35 13.49
C SER A 406 -15.50 9.21 12.24
N ILE A 407 -16.69 9.34 11.62
CA ILE A 407 -16.84 10.17 10.43
C ILE A 407 -16.69 11.65 10.76
N THR A 408 -15.85 12.36 10.02
CA THR A 408 -15.64 13.81 10.15
C THR A 408 -16.73 14.60 9.43
N SER A 409 -16.75 15.93 9.58
CA SER A 409 -17.59 16.80 8.76
C SER A 409 -17.28 16.67 7.27
N LEU A 410 -15.97 16.57 6.93
CA LEU A 410 -15.48 16.31 5.58
C LEU A 410 -15.95 14.94 5.07
N GLY A 411 -15.87 13.89 5.89
CA GLY A 411 -16.36 12.56 5.54
C GLY A 411 -17.84 12.53 5.23
N ARG A 412 -18.66 13.25 6.02
CA ARG A 412 -20.10 13.41 5.74
C ARG A 412 -20.36 14.15 4.43
N ALA A 413 -19.56 15.16 4.11
CA ALA A 413 -19.64 15.85 2.81
C ALA A 413 -19.24 14.92 1.66
N MET A 414 -18.18 14.10 1.84
CA MET A 414 -17.76 13.10 0.86
C MET A 414 -18.84 12.03 0.60
N ALA A 415 -19.52 11.53 1.64
CA ALA A 415 -20.57 10.51 1.53
C ALA A 415 -21.80 11.00 0.74
N ARG A 416 -22.07 12.32 0.70
CA ARG A 416 -23.16 12.90 -0.09
C ARG A 416 -22.92 12.82 -1.60
N LEU A 417 -21.66 12.74 -2.03
CA LEU A 417 -21.32 12.71 -3.46
C LEU A 417 -21.38 11.28 -4.01
N PRO A 418 -21.93 11.08 -5.21
CA PRO A 418 -22.00 9.76 -5.86
C PRO A 418 -20.67 9.35 -6.50
N LEU A 419 -19.59 9.45 -5.75
CA LEU A 419 -18.23 9.29 -6.23
C LEU A 419 -17.44 8.39 -5.27
N HIS A 420 -16.37 7.81 -5.77
CA HIS A 420 -15.36 7.20 -4.92
C HIS A 420 -14.79 8.22 -3.93
N PRO A 421 -14.44 7.87 -2.69
CA PRO A 421 -13.96 8.80 -1.66
C PRO A 421 -12.85 9.74 -2.14
N ARG A 422 -11.89 9.24 -2.92
CA ARG A 422 -10.82 10.06 -3.52
C ARG A 422 -11.37 11.18 -4.39
N LEU A 423 -12.34 10.87 -5.25
CA LEU A 423 -12.95 11.85 -6.16
C LEU A 423 -13.89 12.80 -5.41
N SER A 424 -14.57 12.31 -4.37
CA SER A 424 -15.35 13.16 -3.47
C SER A 424 -14.46 14.19 -2.77
N ARG A 425 -13.27 13.77 -2.27
CA ARG A 425 -12.29 14.67 -1.67
C ARG A 425 -11.77 15.72 -2.66
N LEU A 426 -11.45 15.27 -3.90
CA LEU A 426 -11.04 16.15 -4.99
C LEU A 426 -12.10 17.21 -5.30
N MET A 427 -13.37 16.82 -5.39
CA MET A 427 -14.50 17.75 -5.63
C MET A 427 -14.64 18.79 -4.52
N ILE A 428 -14.59 18.37 -3.26
CA ILE A 428 -14.67 19.27 -2.13
C ILE A 428 -13.46 20.23 -2.12
N ARG A 429 -12.25 19.72 -2.41
CA ARG A 429 -11.06 20.58 -2.53
C ARG A 429 -11.20 21.60 -3.66
N SER A 430 -11.83 21.21 -4.77
CA SER A 430 -12.09 22.13 -5.87
C SER A 430 -13.07 23.27 -5.51
N GLU A 431 -14.00 23.00 -4.60
CA GLU A 431 -14.89 24.02 -4.02
C GLU A 431 -14.11 24.98 -3.10
N GLU A 432 -13.27 24.42 -2.20
CA GLU A 432 -12.39 25.21 -1.31
C GLU A 432 -11.47 26.17 -2.10
N LEU A 433 -11.02 25.74 -3.28
CA LEU A 433 -10.12 26.50 -4.15
C LEU A 433 -10.84 27.37 -5.20
N GLY A 434 -12.18 27.35 -5.24
CA GLY A 434 -12.97 28.14 -6.21
C GLY A 434 -12.86 27.67 -7.67
N CYS A 435 -12.44 26.41 -7.91
CA CYS A 435 -12.21 25.85 -9.25
C CYS A 435 -13.08 24.61 -9.52
N VAL A 436 -14.36 24.63 -9.10
CA VAL A 436 -15.32 23.48 -9.18
C VAL A 436 -15.41 22.90 -10.58
N ARG A 437 -15.35 23.73 -11.64
CA ARG A 437 -15.40 23.27 -13.03
C ARG A 437 -14.21 22.36 -13.35
N LEU A 438 -13.00 22.75 -12.97
CA LEU A 438 -11.79 21.93 -13.18
C LEU A 438 -11.85 20.64 -12.37
N GLY A 439 -12.30 20.73 -11.10
CA GLY A 439 -12.51 19.55 -10.25
C GLY A 439 -13.52 18.59 -10.86
N ALA A 440 -14.65 19.07 -11.40
CA ALA A 440 -15.65 18.26 -12.06
C ALA A 440 -15.12 17.61 -13.35
N ASP A 441 -14.32 18.33 -14.13
CA ASP A 441 -13.67 17.81 -15.32
C ASP A 441 -12.69 16.67 -14.98
N LEU A 442 -11.84 16.87 -13.96
CA LEU A 442 -10.92 15.84 -13.46
C LEU A 442 -11.70 14.62 -12.93
N ALA A 443 -12.68 14.83 -12.07
CA ALA A 443 -13.47 13.74 -11.50
C ALA A 443 -14.23 12.96 -12.59
N ALA A 444 -14.72 13.64 -13.61
CA ALA A 444 -15.38 13.00 -14.75
C ALA A 444 -14.39 12.17 -15.59
N ILE A 445 -13.21 12.72 -15.91
CA ILE A 445 -12.17 12.00 -16.65
C ILE A 445 -11.73 10.73 -15.88
N LEU A 446 -11.63 10.82 -14.56
CA LEU A 446 -11.20 9.71 -13.71
C LEU A 446 -12.30 8.69 -13.42
N SER A 447 -13.57 9.03 -13.67
CA SER A 447 -14.74 8.15 -13.44
C SER A 447 -15.22 7.45 -14.71
N GLU A 448 -14.98 8.06 -15.85
CA GLU A 448 -15.48 7.59 -17.14
C GLU A 448 -14.39 6.84 -17.91
N ARG A 449 -14.76 6.23 -19.02
CA ARG A 449 -13.81 5.56 -19.91
C ARG A 449 -12.83 6.54 -20.55
N GLU A 450 -11.67 6.03 -20.98
CA GLU A 450 -10.64 6.80 -21.68
C GLU A 450 -11.20 7.49 -22.92
N ILE A 451 -10.91 8.78 -23.06
CA ILE A 451 -11.40 9.63 -24.14
C ILE A 451 -10.62 9.47 -25.45
N PHE A 452 -9.41 8.94 -25.39
CA PHE A 452 -8.61 8.68 -26.59
C PHE A 452 -8.94 7.32 -27.20
N ARG A 453 -8.99 7.23 -28.53
CA ARG A 453 -9.27 5.98 -29.25
C ARG A 453 -8.12 4.99 -29.12
N HIS A 454 -8.46 3.71 -28.99
CA HIS A 454 -7.51 2.62 -29.09
C HIS A 454 -7.29 2.22 -30.54
N SER A 455 -6.24 2.72 -31.22
CA SER A 455 -5.81 2.16 -32.51
C SER A 455 -4.89 0.96 -32.26
N ALA A 456 -4.99 -0.07 -33.12
CA ALA A 456 -4.13 -1.25 -33.00
C ALA A 456 -2.66 -0.96 -33.35
N SER A 457 -2.41 0.10 -34.14
CA SER A 457 -1.09 0.62 -34.48
C SER A 457 -0.45 1.45 -33.35
N ASP A 458 -1.27 2.04 -32.45
CA ASP A 458 -0.81 3.03 -31.46
C ASP A 458 -0.66 2.44 -30.04
N ARG A 459 -0.36 1.16 -29.91
CA ARG A 459 -0.03 0.57 -28.58
C ARG A 459 1.15 1.25 -27.89
N MET A 460 1.92 2.07 -28.60
CA MET A 460 3.17 2.64 -28.12
C MET A 460 3.07 4.06 -27.55
N PHE A 461 2.04 4.84 -27.86
CA PHE A 461 2.06 6.28 -27.54
C PHE A 461 0.75 6.76 -26.91
N ARG A 462 0.61 6.57 -25.59
CA ARG A 462 -0.32 7.33 -24.80
C ARG A 462 0.46 8.10 -23.77
N GLU A 463 0.50 9.41 -23.99
CA GLU A 463 0.99 10.30 -22.96
C GLU A 463 0.18 10.11 -21.68
N PRO A 464 0.80 9.72 -20.57
CA PRO A 464 0.11 9.53 -19.29
C PRO A 464 -0.29 10.85 -18.61
N ASP A 465 0.09 12.01 -19.12
CA ASP A 465 -0.28 13.30 -18.54
C ASP A 465 -1.79 13.53 -18.60
N ILE A 466 -2.41 13.72 -17.43
CA ILE A 466 -3.83 13.98 -17.30
C ILE A 466 -4.23 15.32 -17.94
N SER A 467 -3.31 16.29 -18.02
CA SER A 467 -3.54 17.61 -18.61
C SER A 467 -3.97 17.53 -20.06
N GLU A 468 -3.45 16.56 -20.83
CA GLU A 468 -3.86 16.34 -22.22
C GLU A 468 -5.32 15.93 -22.36
N ARG A 469 -5.85 15.18 -21.35
CA ARG A 469 -7.28 14.81 -21.31
C ARG A 469 -8.15 16.03 -21.04
N ILE A 470 -7.72 16.91 -20.13
CA ILE A 470 -8.39 18.18 -19.87
C ILE A 470 -8.41 19.06 -21.12
N ASP A 471 -7.27 19.18 -21.80
CA ASP A 471 -7.17 19.96 -23.04
C ASP A 471 -8.01 19.37 -24.16
N ALA A 472 -8.07 18.04 -24.29
CA ALA A 472 -8.94 17.38 -25.27
C ALA A 472 -10.43 17.65 -24.98
N LEU A 473 -10.85 17.60 -23.70
CA LEU A 473 -12.20 17.93 -23.27
C LEU A 473 -12.55 19.40 -23.58
N ARG A 474 -11.64 20.31 -23.31
CA ARG A 474 -11.80 21.76 -23.61
C ARG A 474 -11.92 22.04 -25.11
N ARG A 475 -11.09 21.37 -25.91
CA ARG A 475 -11.19 21.44 -27.41
C ARG A 475 -12.51 20.85 -27.91
N GLY A 476 -12.96 19.74 -27.31
CA GLY A 476 -14.26 19.16 -27.63
C GLY A 476 -15.41 20.13 -27.41
N ARG A 477 -15.42 20.89 -26.33
CA ARG A 477 -16.41 21.96 -26.02
C ARG A 477 -16.39 23.10 -27.02
N LYS A 478 -15.21 23.44 -27.56
CA LYS A 478 -15.05 24.50 -28.57
C LYS A 478 -15.35 24.03 -29.99
N GLY A 479 -15.67 22.75 -30.19
CA GLY A 479 -15.91 22.18 -31.54
C GLY A 479 -14.61 22.01 -32.38
N THR A 480 -13.44 22.23 -31.78
CA THR A 480 -12.12 22.18 -32.45
C THR A 480 -11.40 20.86 -32.18
N ALA A 481 -12.11 19.80 -31.79
CA ALA A 481 -11.52 18.49 -31.53
C ALA A 481 -10.81 17.97 -32.78
N ALA A 482 -9.55 17.61 -32.69
CA ALA A 482 -8.79 16.99 -33.78
C ALA A 482 -9.46 15.69 -34.20
N SER A 483 -9.93 15.63 -35.44
CA SER A 483 -10.57 14.44 -36.01
C SER A 483 -9.58 13.28 -36.01
N GLY A 484 -9.89 12.22 -35.27
CA GLY A 484 -9.14 10.96 -35.31
C GLY A 484 -8.66 10.43 -33.99
N ALA A 485 -8.10 11.27 -33.11
CA ALA A 485 -7.46 10.82 -31.86
C ALA A 485 -8.45 10.59 -30.71
N THR A 486 -9.58 11.27 -30.66
CA THR A 486 -10.56 11.20 -29.57
C THR A 486 -11.80 10.39 -29.94
N ASP A 487 -12.42 9.73 -28.96
CA ASP A 487 -13.72 9.07 -29.08
C ASP A 487 -14.82 10.09 -28.72
N PRO A 488 -15.65 10.51 -29.72
CA PRO A 488 -16.70 11.50 -29.48
C PRO A 488 -17.75 11.06 -28.46
N SER A 489 -17.99 9.74 -28.36
CA SER A 489 -18.97 9.21 -27.39
C SER A 489 -18.43 9.25 -25.97
N ALA A 490 -17.13 8.96 -25.79
CA ALA A 490 -16.45 9.09 -24.50
C ALA A 490 -16.37 10.56 -24.05
N LEU A 491 -15.99 11.46 -24.96
CA LEU A 491 -15.99 12.91 -24.68
C LEU A 491 -17.36 13.42 -24.22
N ARG A 492 -18.45 13.02 -24.92
CA ARG A 492 -19.82 13.37 -24.51
C ARG A 492 -20.22 12.78 -23.16
N ALA A 493 -19.73 11.58 -22.82
CA ALA A 493 -19.97 10.97 -21.52
C ALA A 493 -19.28 11.77 -20.40
N VAL A 494 -17.99 12.06 -20.58
CA VAL A 494 -17.21 12.89 -19.64
C VAL A 494 -17.84 14.27 -19.47
N GLU A 495 -18.25 14.91 -20.55
CA GLU A 495 -18.88 16.24 -20.50
C GLU A 495 -20.19 16.19 -19.71
N ARG A 496 -21.06 15.21 -19.96
CA ARG A 496 -22.31 15.05 -19.19
C ARG A 496 -22.04 14.82 -17.71
N THR A 497 -21.10 13.96 -17.40
CA THR A 497 -20.73 13.67 -16.00
C THR A 497 -20.13 14.90 -15.32
N SER A 498 -19.26 15.66 -16.01
CA SER A 498 -18.73 16.91 -15.49
C SER A 498 -19.84 17.94 -15.19
N GLN A 499 -20.77 18.17 -16.14
CA GLN A 499 -21.90 19.09 -15.94
C GLN A 499 -22.81 18.66 -14.78
N GLN A 500 -23.02 17.35 -14.61
CA GLN A 500 -23.82 16.83 -13.50
C GLN A 500 -23.15 17.03 -12.15
N LEU A 501 -21.82 16.80 -12.07
CA LEU A 501 -21.05 17.06 -10.86
C LEU A 501 -21.07 18.55 -10.50
N GLN A 502 -20.94 19.45 -11.48
CA GLN A 502 -21.07 20.90 -11.24
C GLN A 502 -22.44 21.26 -10.66
N ARG A 503 -23.54 20.71 -11.23
CA ARG A 503 -24.89 20.94 -10.71
C ARG A 503 -25.07 20.41 -9.28
N LEU A 504 -24.52 19.24 -8.97
CA LEU A 504 -24.57 18.68 -7.62
C LEU A 504 -23.87 19.58 -6.60
N MET A 505 -22.70 20.11 -6.94
CA MET A 505 -21.97 21.05 -6.09
C MET A 505 -22.77 22.35 -5.90
N SER A 506 -23.36 22.90 -6.95
CA SER A 506 -24.18 24.12 -6.89
C SER A 506 -25.46 23.95 -6.04
N GLY A 507 -26.09 22.77 -6.09
CA GLY A 507 -27.28 22.45 -5.32
C GLY A 507 -27.00 22.18 -3.84
N THR A 508 -25.75 21.78 -3.51
CA THR A 508 -25.30 21.52 -2.15
C THR A 508 -24.93 22.84 -1.43
N MET A 509 -24.47 23.84 -2.18
CA MET A 509 -24.11 25.17 -1.66
C MET A 509 -25.25 25.89 -0.94
N SER A 510 -26.51 25.71 -1.38
CA SER A 510 -27.66 26.42 -0.76
C SER A 510 -27.96 26.00 0.67
N LYS A 511 -27.54 24.84 1.11
CA LYS A 511 -27.85 24.33 2.47
C LYS A 511 -26.64 24.13 3.40
N ALA A 512 -25.46 23.99 2.88
CA ALA A 512 -24.27 23.71 3.68
C ALA A 512 -23.43 24.95 4.00
N THR A 513 -23.48 25.98 3.15
CA THR A 513 -22.73 27.24 3.33
C THR A 513 -23.26 28.04 4.51
N GLU A 514 -24.56 28.01 4.77
CA GLU A 514 -25.16 28.62 5.97
C GLU A 514 -24.70 27.96 7.28
N SER A 515 -24.51 26.65 7.29
CA SER A 515 -24.05 25.91 8.48
C SER A 515 -22.55 26.07 8.73
N PHE A 516 -21.73 26.19 7.66
CA PHE A 516 -20.25 26.24 7.76
C PHE A 516 -19.76 27.65 8.10
N MET A 517 -20.41 28.70 7.58
CA MET A 517 -20.12 30.08 7.96
C MET A 517 -20.50 30.37 9.40
N ASN A 518 -21.63 29.85 9.87
CA ASN A 518 -22.04 30.00 11.27
C ASN A 518 -21.12 29.29 12.27
N HIS A 519 -20.41 28.20 11.85
CA HIS A 519 -19.47 27.49 12.73
C HIS A 519 -18.08 28.11 12.78
N ARG A 520 -17.67 28.85 11.75
CA ARG A 520 -16.40 29.61 11.74
C ARG A 520 -16.50 30.91 12.55
N LEU A 521 -17.66 31.55 12.56
CA LEU A 521 -17.89 32.78 13.32
C LEU A 521 -18.01 32.56 14.85
N THR A 522 -18.21 31.32 15.30
CA THR A 522 -18.29 30.97 16.73
C THR A 522 -17.00 30.39 17.33
N LYS A 523 -15.99 30.06 16.53
CA LYS A 523 -14.71 29.51 17.03
C LYS A 523 -13.52 30.45 17.03
N ASP A 524 -13.64 31.65 16.45
CA ASP A 524 -12.55 32.64 16.41
C ASP A 524 -12.47 33.55 17.68
N ASN A 525 -13.16 33.20 18.75
CA ASN A 525 -13.13 33.96 20.01
C ASN A 525 -12.32 33.34 21.15
N GLU A 526 -11.52 32.28 20.90
CA GLU A 526 -10.58 31.78 21.90
C GLU A 526 -9.16 31.62 21.30
N ASN A 527 -8.44 32.74 21.19
CA ASN A 527 -7.00 32.75 20.96
C ASN A 527 -6.25 32.95 22.29
N PRO A 528 -5.21 32.16 22.61
CA PRO A 528 -4.29 32.47 23.69
C PRO A 528 -3.35 33.63 23.30
N PRO A 529 -2.81 34.38 24.26
CA PRO A 529 -2.13 35.65 24.01
C PRO A 529 -0.76 35.47 23.33
N LEU A 530 -0.58 36.21 22.24
CA LEU A 530 0.72 36.37 21.57
C LEU A 530 1.62 37.31 22.37
N SER A 531 2.87 36.88 22.58
CA SER A 531 3.93 37.72 23.14
C SER A 531 4.40 38.79 22.15
N PRO A 532 4.89 39.94 22.66
CA PRO A 532 5.09 41.16 21.87
C PRO A 532 6.53 41.26 21.33
N PHE A 533 6.68 41.35 19.97
CA PHE A 533 7.85 42.08 19.39
C PHE A 533 7.52 42.44 17.93
N SER A 534 7.51 43.62 17.75
CA SER A 534 8.12 44.76 17.07
C SER A 534 7.28 45.40 15.93
N GLN A 535 7.15 46.70 16.10
CA GLN A 535 6.56 47.66 15.18
C GLN A 535 7.32 47.79 13.87
N GLY A 536 6.60 48.08 12.80
CA GLY A 536 7.19 48.76 11.65
C GLY A 536 6.39 48.67 10.35
N GLY A 537 5.70 49.75 9.97
CA GLY A 537 5.53 50.11 8.57
C GLY A 537 4.14 49.96 7.94
N ARG A 538 3.31 50.99 8.02
CA ARG A 538 2.14 51.25 7.14
C ARG A 538 2.56 51.41 5.68
N THR A 539 1.73 50.83 4.74
CA THR A 539 1.17 51.56 3.56
C THR A 539 0.28 50.62 2.79
N GLY A 540 -1.02 50.84 2.68
CA GLY A 540 -1.61 51.47 1.48
C GLY A 540 -2.16 50.41 0.51
N ASN A 541 -3.45 49.98 0.63
CA ASN A 541 -4.21 49.35 -0.47
C ASN A 541 -4.54 50.43 -1.52
N PRO A 542 -4.39 50.13 -2.83
CA PRO A 542 -5.07 50.89 -3.87
C PRO A 542 -6.35 50.21 -4.38
N PRO A 543 -7.29 50.97 -4.91
CA PRO A 543 -8.65 50.55 -5.20
C PRO A 543 -8.79 49.90 -6.58
N PHE A 544 -9.80 49.04 -6.67
CA PHE A 544 -10.29 48.48 -7.94
C PHE A 544 -10.74 49.55 -8.91
N ASN A 545 -10.19 49.54 -10.12
CA ASN A 545 -10.72 50.33 -11.22
C ASN A 545 -11.16 49.45 -12.38
N LYS A 546 -12.41 49.58 -12.80
CA LYS A 546 -12.98 49.05 -14.02
C LYS A 546 -12.44 49.82 -15.22
N GLY A 547 -11.91 49.11 -16.20
CA GLY A 547 -11.55 49.78 -17.47
C GLY A 547 -11.02 48.85 -18.54
N GLY A 548 -11.78 48.62 -19.60
CA GLY A 548 -11.29 48.68 -20.97
C GLY A 548 -10.57 47.47 -21.58
N LEU A 549 -11.27 46.78 -22.48
CA LEU A 549 -10.75 45.91 -23.53
C LEU A 549 -9.58 46.53 -24.31
N GLY A 550 -8.44 45.87 -24.29
CA GLY A 550 -7.30 46.17 -25.19
C GLY A 550 -6.39 44.98 -25.22
N GLY A 551 -6.19 44.38 -26.40
CA GLY A 551 -5.50 43.10 -26.61
C GLY A 551 -4.03 43.09 -26.15
N PHE A 552 -3.65 41.95 -25.61
CA PHE A 552 -2.25 41.54 -25.47
C PHE A 552 -2.12 40.07 -25.90
N GLU A 553 -1.61 39.86 -27.07
CA GLU A 553 -0.99 38.60 -27.47
C GLU A 553 0.34 38.50 -26.68
N GLY A 554 0.32 37.75 -25.60
CA GLY A 554 1.50 37.55 -24.77
C GLY A 554 1.23 36.68 -23.53
N ALA A 555 -0.02 36.32 -23.23
CA ALA A 555 -0.43 35.70 -21.95
C ALA A 555 -0.57 34.15 -21.99
N PHE A 556 -0.20 33.46 -23.07
CA PHE A 556 -0.48 32.02 -23.22
C PHE A 556 0.40 31.08 -22.37
N SER A 557 1.52 31.55 -21.81
CA SER A 557 2.37 30.70 -20.96
C SER A 557 1.96 30.73 -19.48
N GLY A 558 1.37 31.81 -19.01
CA GLY A 558 0.96 31.98 -17.61
C GLY A 558 -0.32 31.21 -17.23
N GLU A 559 -1.32 31.20 -18.12
CA GLU A 559 -2.57 30.45 -17.88
C GLU A 559 -2.37 28.94 -17.85
N LYS A 560 -1.50 28.38 -18.72
CA LYS A 560 -1.20 26.95 -18.71
C LYS A 560 -0.47 26.53 -17.43
N ASN A 561 0.47 27.30 -16.92
CA ASN A 561 1.18 26.98 -15.67
C ASN A 561 0.22 27.02 -14.48
N PHE A 562 -0.70 27.97 -14.42
CA PHE A 562 -1.72 28.07 -13.36
C PHE A 562 -2.65 26.83 -13.37
N ASP A 563 -3.07 26.39 -14.54
CA ASP A 563 -3.92 25.20 -14.68
C ASP A 563 -3.18 23.91 -14.23
N HIS A 564 -1.93 23.72 -14.59
CA HIS A 564 -1.14 22.57 -14.17
C HIS A 564 -0.93 22.52 -12.65
N GLU A 565 -0.63 23.63 -12.03
CA GLU A 565 -0.51 23.73 -10.58
C GLU A 565 -1.82 23.39 -9.88
N MET A 566 -2.94 23.92 -10.40
CA MET A 566 -4.26 23.68 -9.81
C MET A 566 -4.68 22.20 -9.95
N ILE A 567 -4.39 21.57 -11.11
CA ILE A 567 -4.59 20.13 -11.30
C ILE A 567 -3.81 19.35 -10.24
N SER A 568 -2.55 19.69 -10.04
CA SER A 568 -1.70 19.01 -9.07
C SER A 568 -2.18 19.20 -7.63
N ARG A 569 -2.66 20.39 -7.24
CA ARG A 569 -3.27 20.65 -5.92
C ARG A 569 -4.51 19.79 -5.68
N LEU A 570 -5.38 19.68 -6.68
CA LEU A 570 -6.58 18.87 -6.59
C LEU A 570 -6.25 17.39 -6.46
N LEU A 571 -5.27 16.91 -7.22
CA LEU A 571 -4.84 15.52 -7.19
C LEU A 571 -4.11 15.17 -5.89
N LEU A 572 -3.30 16.07 -5.33
CA LEU A 572 -2.65 15.87 -4.03
C LEU A 572 -3.67 15.61 -2.92
N ALA A 573 -4.79 16.33 -2.92
CA ALA A 573 -5.84 16.13 -1.91
C ALA A 573 -6.48 14.73 -1.97
N ALA A 574 -6.42 14.04 -3.12
CA ALA A 574 -7.07 12.75 -3.35
C ALA A 574 -6.10 11.55 -3.42
N TYR A 575 -4.84 11.80 -3.73
CA TYR A 575 -3.85 10.79 -4.07
C TYR A 575 -2.52 10.98 -3.35
N LEU A 576 -2.55 11.38 -2.08
CA LEU A 576 -1.37 11.58 -1.23
C LEU A 576 -0.48 10.33 -1.18
N ASP A 577 -1.09 9.15 -1.11
CA ASP A 577 -0.43 7.84 -1.08
C ASP A 577 0.21 7.44 -2.42
N ARG A 578 -0.03 8.21 -3.49
CA ARG A 578 0.45 7.92 -4.86
C ARG A 578 1.40 8.98 -5.41
N ILE A 579 1.99 9.79 -4.55
CA ILE A 579 3.10 10.65 -4.92
C ILE A 579 4.31 9.77 -5.21
N CYS A 580 4.98 10.04 -6.31
CA CYS A 580 6.13 9.28 -6.79
C CYS A 580 7.34 10.18 -6.91
N LYS A 581 8.52 9.68 -6.51
CA LYS A 581 9.81 10.34 -6.72
C LYS A 581 10.65 9.52 -7.68
N ARG A 582 11.27 10.17 -8.67
CA ARG A 582 12.17 9.52 -9.63
C ARG A 582 13.41 8.97 -8.93
N ARG A 583 13.83 7.74 -9.28
CA ARG A 583 14.97 7.07 -8.64
C ARG A 583 16.32 7.67 -9.02
N ALA A 584 16.49 8.04 -10.28
CA ALA A 584 17.72 8.67 -10.79
C ALA A 584 17.40 9.54 -11.99
N GLU A 585 18.26 10.51 -12.29
CA GLU A 585 18.14 11.40 -13.43
C GLU A 585 18.09 10.60 -14.74
N GLY A 586 17.17 10.96 -15.64
CA GLY A 586 16.94 10.23 -16.90
C GLY A 586 16.29 8.85 -16.76
N ASN A 587 16.03 8.38 -15.54
CA ASN A 587 15.36 7.10 -15.31
C ASN A 587 13.84 7.28 -15.39
N ARG A 588 13.15 6.25 -15.92
CA ARG A 588 11.69 6.17 -16.01
C ARG A 588 11.03 5.50 -14.80
N SER A 589 11.85 4.97 -13.89
CA SER A 589 11.42 4.31 -12.68
C SER A 589 11.29 5.29 -11.53
N TYR A 590 10.20 5.20 -10.82
CA TYR A 590 9.82 6.02 -9.69
C TYR A 590 9.58 5.15 -8.46
N VAL A 591 9.63 5.74 -7.29
CA VAL A 591 9.22 5.12 -6.03
C VAL A 591 8.02 5.90 -5.50
N MET A 592 6.96 5.21 -5.11
CA MET A 592 5.77 5.79 -4.49
C MET A 592 5.97 6.03 -2.99
N THR A 593 5.13 6.87 -2.40
CA THR A 593 5.08 7.09 -0.93
C THR A 593 4.97 5.80 -0.12
N GLN A 594 4.38 4.75 -0.69
CA GLN A 594 4.28 3.42 -0.07
C GLN A 594 5.55 2.54 -0.27
N GLY A 595 6.61 3.06 -0.89
CA GLY A 595 7.85 2.33 -1.17
C GLY A 595 7.84 1.45 -2.42
N ARG A 596 6.70 1.34 -3.12
CA ARG A 596 6.59 0.53 -4.33
C ARG A 596 7.23 1.20 -5.54
N GLY A 597 7.92 0.39 -6.37
CA GLY A 597 8.43 0.81 -7.67
C GLY A 597 7.32 0.90 -8.72
N VAL A 598 7.34 1.97 -9.51
CA VAL A 598 6.47 2.17 -10.66
C VAL A 598 7.27 2.81 -11.80
N ARG A 599 6.81 2.63 -13.04
CA ARG A 599 7.50 3.19 -14.20
C ARG A 599 6.54 3.87 -15.19
N LEU A 600 7.02 4.90 -15.83
CA LEU A 600 6.35 5.49 -16.99
C LEU A 600 6.56 4.63 -18.25
N SER A 601 5.62 4.72 -19.20
CA SER A 601 5.78 4.19 -20.55
C SER A 601 6.93 4.90 -21.28
N GLN A 602 7.39 4.34 -22.41
CA GLN A 602 8.70 4.70 -22.98
C GLN A 602 8.86 6.15 -23.45
N ASP A 603 7.85 6.86 -23.85
CA ASP A 603 7.97 8.14 -24.57
C ASP A 603 7.14 9.28 -23.94
N SER A 604 7.03 9.31 -22.61
CA SER A 604 6.32 10.37 -21.89
C SER A 604 7.21 11.57 -21.60
N HIS A 605 6.72 12.78 -21.83
CA HIS A 605 7.41 14.02 -21.42
C HIS A 605 7.50 14.17 -19.89
N LEU A 606 6.65 13.45 -19.14
CA LEU A 606 6.70 13.41 -17.69
C LEU A 606 8.00 12.83 -17.12
N VAL A 607 8.81 12.15 -17.93
CA VAL A 607 10.13 11.63 -17.52
C VAL A 607 11.05 12.75 -17.02
N SER A 608 10.88 13.99 -17.47
CA SER A 608 11.64 15.14 -16.97
C SER A 608 11.29 15.53 -15.52
N SER A 609 10.11 15.18 -15.03
CA SER A 609 9.62 15.56 -13.70
C SER A 609 10.27 14.73 -12.60
N LEU A 610 10.74 15.39 -11.54
CA LEU A 610 11.30 14.72 -10.37
C LEU A 610 10.19 14.02 -9.54
N TYR A 611 9.05 14.66 -9.41
CA TYR A 611 7.90 14.14 -8.69
C TYR A 611 6.67 14.06 -9.60
N LEU A 612 5.88 13.01 -9.41
CA LEU A 612 4.63 12.77 -10.11
C LEU A 612 3.54 12.36 -9.11
N ILE A 613 2.30 12.63 -9.44
CA ILE A 613 1.13 12.04 -8.80
C ILE A 613 0.59 10.97 -9.75
N ALA A 614 0.75 9.70 -9.41
CA ALA A 614 0.33 8.58 -10.25
C ALA A 614 -1.13 8.23 -9.97
N VAL A 615 -2.04 8.75 -10.78
CA VAL A 615 -3.49 8.64 -10.57
C VAL A 615 -4.02 7.26 -10.97
N ASN A 616 -3.56 6.73 -12.11
CA ASN A 616 -3.90 5.41 -12.59
C ASN A 616 -2.62 4.58 -12.78
N VAL A 617 -2.51 3.53 -11.97
CA VAL A 617 -1.37 2.61 -11.96
C VAL A 617 -1.89 1.20 -11.93
N ASP A 618 -1.35 0.32 -12.74
CA ASP A 618 -1.60 -1.11 -12.60
C ASP A 618 -0.62 -1.75 -11.59
N ALA A 619 -1.04 -2.88 -11.04
CA ALA A 619 -0.18 -3.60 -10.10
C ALA A 619 0.99 -4.32 -10.79
N GLY A 620 1.04 -4.38 -12.13
CA GLY A 620 2.04 -5.12 -12.90
C GLY A 620 2.01 -6.63 -12.63
N GLU A 621 2.52 -7.41 -13.56
CA GLU A 621 2.76 -8.86 -13.37
C GLU A 621 4.11 -9.13 -12.68
N LYS A 622 5.00 -8.14 -12.69
CA LYS A 622 6.36 -8.16 -12.14
C LYS A 622 6.52 -7.12 -11.03
N THR A 623 7.71 -6.89 -10.58
CA THR A 623 8.07 -6.04 -9.43
C THR A 623 7.68 -4.56 -9.54
N GLU A 624 7.47 -4.01 -10.74
CA GLU A 624 7.12 -2.60 -10.94
C GLU A 624 5.78 -2.45 -11.66
N GLY A 625 4.92 -1.55 -11.15
CA GLY A 625 3.67 -1.17 -11.81
C GLY A 625 3.90 -0.21 -12.98
N ILE A 626 2.93 -0.13 -13.89
CA ILE A 626 2.96 0.83 -15.02
C ILE A 626 2.03 1.99 -14.71
N ILE A 627 2.55 3.20 -14.85
CA ILE A 627 1.77 4.43 -14.72
C ILE A 627 1.04 4.67 -16.04
N HIS A 628 -0.30 4.63 -16.00
CA HIS A 628 -1.17 4.91 -17.15
C HIS A 628 -1.67 6.35 -17.17
N MET A 629 -1.75 7.01 -16.01
CA MET A 629 -2.16 8.40 -15.89
C MET A 629 -1.48 9.05 -14.68
N ALA A 630 -0.90 10.22 -14.88
CA ALA A 630 -0.20 10.99 -13.87
C ALA A 630 -0.29 12.51 -14.13
N ALA A 631 0.10 13.28 -13.14
CA ALA A 631 0.39 14.71 -13.26
C ALA A 631 1.76 15.02 -12.66
N PRO A 632 2.52 15.99 -13.21
CA PRO A 632 3.75 16.47 -12.61
C PRO A 632 3.42 17.28 -11.35
N VAL A 633 4.30 17.26 -10.35
CA VAL A 633 4.17 18.04 -9.13
C VAL A 633 5.53 18.54 -8.66
N THR A 634 5.57 19.75 -8.10
CA THR A 634 6.79 20.31 -7.51
C THR A 634 6.93 19.93 -6.04
N GLU A 635 8.16 19.91 -5.54
CA GLU A 635 8.41 19.66 -4.12
C GLU A 635 7.78 20.73 -3.23
N ASP A 636 7.81 21.99 -3.64
CA ASP A 636 7.21 23.10 -2.89
C ASP A 636 5.69 22.91 -2.73
N LEU A 637 5.03 22.42 -3.77
CA LEU A 637 3.61 22.12 -3.72
C LEU A 637 3.33 20.91 -2.81
N ILE A 638 4.15 19.89 -2.84
CA ILE A 638 4.06 18.75 -1.91
C ILE A 638 4.23 19.26 -0.48
N ARG A 639 5.20 20.12 -0.20
CA ARG A 639 5.44 20.67 1.12
C ARG A 639 4.28 21.54 1.63
N SER A 640 3.68 22.34 0.75
CA SER A 640 2.57 23.22 1.12
C SER A 640 1.26 22.46 1.38
N GLU A 641 0.96 21.45 0.56
CA GLU A 641 -0.32 20.73 0.65
C GLU A 641 -0.25 19.51 1.59
N CYS A 642 0.93 18.89 1.69
CA CYS A 642 1.12 17.64 2.43
C CYS A 642 2.00 17.82 3.68
N GLY A 643 2.25 19.05 4.14
CA GLY A 643 3.17 19.35 5.24
C GLY A 643 2.88 18.56 6.53
N GLY A 644 1.60 18.32 6.84
CA GLY A 644 1.18 17.54 8.01
C GLY A 644 1.53 16.05 7.96
N HIS A 645 1.90 15.52 6.78
CA HIS A 645 2.30 14.13 6.57
C HIS A 645 3.81 13.97 6.37
N ILE A 646 4.58 15.06 6.41
CA ILE A 646 6.03 15.04 6.31
C ILE A 646 6.61 14.82 7.70
N GLU A 647 7.29 13.71 7.86
CA GLU A 647 7.92 13.33 9.13
C GLU A 647 9.42 13.64 9.08
N ALA A 648 9.95 14.14 10.21
CA ALA A 648 11.37 14.42 10.36
C ALA A 648 12.03 13.36 11.25
N PHE A 649 12.96 12.62 10.70
CA PHE A 649 13.72 11.60 11.40
C PHE A 649 15.15 12.10 11.67
N ARG A 650 15.64 11.88 12.88
CA ARG A 650 17.07 12.03 13.21
C ARG A 650 17.72 10.68 13.07
N ARG A 651 18.74 10.59 12.23
CA ARG A 651 19.55 9.40 12.03
C ARG A 651 20.99 9.69 12.44
N VAL A 652 21.48 8.95 13.41
CA VAL A 652 22.87 9.02 13.83
C VAL A 652 23.42 7.60 13.75
N GLU A 653 24.46 7.41 12.95
CA GLU A 653 25.00 6.08 12.72
C GLU A 653 26.50 6.14 12.41
N TRP A 654 27.17 5.00 12.53
CA TRP A 654 28.55 4.86 12.12
C TRP A 654 28.66 4.64 10.60
N SER A 655 29.26 5.60 9.90
CA SER A 655 29.61 5.45 8.49
C SER A 655 30.93 4.68 8.35
N ARG A 656 30.86 3.46 7.91
CA ARG A 656 32.07 2.64 7.63
C ARG A 656 32.89 3.24 6.49
N GLN A 657 32.25 3.82 5.51
CA GLN A 657 32.91 4.42 4.34
C GLN A 657 33.71 5.65 4.72
N GLU A 658 33.16 6.51 5.55
CA GLU A 658 33.80 7.75 5.98
C GLU A 658 34.61 7.60 7.27
N SER A 659 34.52 6.44 7.93
CA SER A 659 35.16 6.14 9.22
C SER A 659 34.86 7.18 10.30
N ARG A 660 33.61 7.68 10.30
CA ARG A 660 33.12 8.67 11.29
C ARG A 660 31.63 8.48 11.57
N ILE A 661 31.15 9.12 12.62
CA ILE A 661 29.73 9.23 12.86
C ILE A 661 29.12 10.16 11.81
N ALA A 662 28.12 9.64 11.08
CA ALA A 662 27.27 10.39 10.19
C ALA A 662 25.95 10.69 10.91
N ALA A 663 25.57 11.96 10.93
CA ALA A 663 24.29 12.37 11.51
C ALA A 663 23.54 13.21 10.48
N ALA A 664 22.31 12.80 10.20
CA ALA A 664 21.43 13.46 9.25
C ALA A 664 20.00 13.60 9.80
N ARG A 665 19.41 14.74 9.56
CA ARG A 665 17.99 14.96 9.70
C ARG A 665 17.37 14.72 8.33
N GLU A 666 16.56 13.69 8.23
CA GLU A 666 15.85 13.29 7.04
C GLU A 666 14.40 13.74 7.14
N GLU A 667 13.90 14.41 6.11
CA GLU A 667 12.48 14.67 5.96
C GLU A 667 11.91 13.67 4.97
N ARG A 668 10.87 12.96 5.37
CA ARG A 668 10.25 11.92 4.58
C ARG A 668 8.74 12.12 4.46
N LEU A 669 8.23 11.77 3.29
CA LEU A 669 6.81 11.59 3.04
C LEU A 669 6.59 10.10 2.78
N GLY A 670 6.19 9.35 3.79
CA GLY A 670 6.22 7.90 3.74
C GLY A 670 7.61 7.36 3.38
N ALA A 671 7.73 6.57 2.31
CA ALA A 671 9.02 6.05 1.84
C ALA A 671 9.87 7.08 1.05
N LEU A 672 9.31 8.23 0.69
CA LEU A 672 10.01 9.23 -0.11
C LEU A 672 10.90 10.12 0.75
N LEU A 673 12.19 10.10 0.47
CA LEU A 673 13.16 11.01 1.07
C LEU A 673 13.09 12.36 0.35
N LEU A 674 12.57 13.39 1.02
CA LEU A 674 12.46 14.75 0.48
C LEU A 674 13.76 15.53 0.66
N SER A 675 14.27 15.59 1.89
CA SER A 675 15.52 16.29 2.17
C SER A 675 16.39 15.52 3.15
N VAL A 676 17.70 15.75 3.06
CA VAL A 676 18.71 15.27 4.01
C VAL A 676 19.57 16.46 4.40
N ARG A 677 19.61 16.76 5.68
CA ARG A 677 20.47 17.82 6.22
C ARG A 677 21.38 17.19 7.25
N SER A 678 22.68 17.25 7.03
CA SER A 678 23.67 16.83 8.03
C SER A 678 23.66 17.78 9.22
N PHE A 679 23.88 17.23 10.41
CA PHE A 679 24.04 18.01 11.63
C PHE A 679 25.15 17.38 12.49
N THR A 680 25.64 18.12 13.49
CA THR A 680 26.61 17.58 14.45
C THR A 680 25.83 16.91 15.58
N PRO A 681 26.01 15.59 15.78
CA PRO A 681 25.31 14.86 16.83
C PRO A 681 25.85 15.25 18.22
N THR A 682 25.02 15.17 19.24
CA THR A 682 25.43 15.37 20.64
C THR A 682 26.38 14.26 21.11
N ASP A 683 27.05 14.52 22.22
CA ASP A 683 27.90 13.50 22.84
C ASP A 683 27.09 12.30 23.32
N GLU A 684 25.90 12.53 23.83
CA GLU A 684 24.96 11.49 24.26
C GLU A 684 24.53 10.58 23.11
N GLU A 685 24.31 11.15 21.92
CA GLU A 685 23.94 10.38 20.70
C GLU A 685 25.13 9.60 20.13
N SER A 686 26.34 10.14 20.29
CA SER A 686 27.57 9.64 19.66
C SER A 686 28.26 8.57 20.47
N ALA A 687 28.29 8.73 21.79
CA ALA A 687 29.08 7.89 22.67
C ALA A 687 28.67 6.40 22.67
N PRO A 688 27.38 6.02 22.66
CA PRO A 688 26.99 4.63 22.56
C PRO A 688 27.46 3.99 21.24
N ILE A 689 27.33 4.73 20.13
CA ILE A 689 27.74 4.26 18.80
C ILE A 689 29.24 4.01 18.75
N LEU A 690 30.03 4.92 19.36
CA LEU A 690 31.48 4.75 19.45
C LEU A 690 31.86 3.55 20.33
N CYS A 691 31.16 3.31 21.42
CA CYS A 691 31.33 2.11 22.26
C CYS A 691 31.08 0.84 21.45
N ASP A 692 30.02 0.79 20.62
CA ASP A 692 29.73 -0.34 19.73
C ASP A 692 30.82 -0.54 18.68
N VAL A 693 31.35 0.54 18.12
CA VAL A 693 32.46 0.51 17.18
C VAL A 693 33.71 -0.05 17.82
N VAL A 694 34.07 0.39 19.06
CA VAL A 694 35.20 -0.12 19.81
C VAL A 694 35.01 -1.59 20.19
N ARG A 695 33.79 -1.99 20.58
CA ARG A 695 33.44 -3.39 20.88
C ARG A 695 33.63 -4.29 19.65
N SER A 696 33.20 -3.83 18.47
CA SER A 696 33.34 -4.59 17.24
C SER A 696 34.77 -4.58 16.65
N THR A 697 35.56 -3.56 16.97
CA THR A 697 36.90 -3.33 16.40
C THR A 697 37.89 -2.83 17.47
N PRO A 698 38.35 -3.70 18.38
CA PRO A 698 39.22 -3.32 19.47
C PRO A 698 40.52 -2.63 19.08
N GLY A 699 41.05 -2.91 17.90
CA GLY A 699 42.29 -2.34 17.37
C GLY A 699 42.25 -0.85 17.03
N LEU A 700 41.08 -0.19 17.20
CA LEU A 700 40.96 1.25 17.01
C LEU A 700 41.59 2.06 18.17
N LEU A 701 41.65 1.52 19.37
CA LEU A 701 42.27 2.18 20.49
C LEU A 701 43.73 1.82 20.58
N THR A 702 44.58 2.82 20.85
CA THR A 702 46.03 2.62 20.98
C THR A 702 46.41 2.46 22.48
N PHE A 703 46.81 1.24 22.84
CA PHE A 703 47.37 0.96 24.17
C PHE A 703 48.88 1.11 24.11
N ASP A 704 49.36 2.21 24.65
CA ASP A 704 50.81 2.41 24.81
C ASP A 704 51.42 1.45 25.84
N LYS A 705 52.75 1.46 25.94
CA LYS A 705 53.49 0.61 26.91
C LYS A 705 53.03 0.84 28.34
N GLU A 706 52.75 2.08 28.71
CA GLU A 706 52.34 2.43 30.07
C GLU A 706 50.93 1.96 30.37
N ALA A 707 49.97 2.03 29.42
CA ALA A 707 48.62 1.49 29.56
C ALA A 707 48.68 -0.05 29.73
N ARG A 708 49.50 -0.74 28.94
CA ARG A 708 49.69 -2.19 29.05
C ARG A 708 50.31 -2.59 30.38
N GLN A 709 51.28 -1.83 30.87
CA GLN A 709 51.86 -2.05 32.20
C GLN A 709 50.84 -1.81 33.34
N LEU A 710 49.96 -0.82 33.18
CA LEU A 710 48.89 -0.58 34.15
C LEU A 710 47.92 -1.75 34.21
N GLN A 711 47.48 -2.24 33.04
CA GLN A 711 46.60 -3.43 32.93
C GLN A 711 47.24 -4.65 33.63
N ALA A 712 48.50 -4.92 33.27
CA ALA A 712 49.22 -6.07 33.79
C ALA A 712 49.45 -5.99 35.33
N ARG A 713 49.80 -4.80 35.84
CA ARG A 713 49.98 -4.56 37.28
C ARG A 713 48.68 -4.73 38.05
N THR A 714 47.59 -4.19 37.53
CA THR A 714 46.26 -4.34 38.16
C THR A 714 45.79 -5.80 38.13
N GLY A 715 46.00 -6.50 37.00
CA GLY A 715 45.76 -7.95 36.92
C GLY A 715 46.60 -8.78 37.88
N PHE A 716 47.89 -8.39 38.05
CA PHE A 716 48.77 -9.00 39.01
C PHE A 716 48.25 -8.79 40.45
N MET A 717 47.83 -7.56 40.81
CA MET A 717 47.29 -7.26 42.16
C MET A 717 46.03 -8.08 42.43
N LYS A 718 45.11 -8.21 41.42
CA LYS A 718 43.89 -9.02 41.53
C LYS A 718 44.18 -10.50 41.79
N LYS A 719 45.30 -11.03 41.23
CA LYS A 719 45.75 -12.41 41.47
C LYS A 719 46.47 -12.57 42.84
N ALA A 720 47.33 -11.59 43.23
CA ALA A 720 48.11 -11.64 44.44
C ALA A 720 47.31 -11.36 45.73
N PHE A 721 46.22 -10.60 45.60
CA PHE A 721 45.31 -10.21 46.68
C PHE A 721 43.85 -10.45 46.28
N PRO A 722 43.41 -11.71 46.17
CA PRO A 722 42.05 -12.05 45.79
C PRO A 722 40.99 -11.59 46.79
N GLU A 723 41.42 -11.26 48.04
CA GLU A 723 40.60 -10.69 49.08
C GLU A 723 40.29 -9.19 48.89
N GLU A 724 41.02 -8.50 47.99
CA GLU A 724 40.86 -7.08 47.71
C GLU A 724 40.08 -6.88 46.39
N ILE A 725 39.24 -5.83 46.33
CA ILE A 725 38.47 -5.53 45.12
C ILE A 725 39.33 -4.69 44.17
N TRP A 726 39.77 -5.31 43.07
CA TRP A 726 40.49 -4.64 41.99
C TRP A 726 39.63 -4.61 40.72
N PRO A 727 39.59 -3.47 39.97
CA PRO A 727 38.86 -3.41 38.70
C PRO A 727 39.48 -4.36 37.67
N ASP A 728 38.63 -4.98 36.85
CA ASP A 728 39.10 -5.82 35.75
C ASP A 728 39.46 -4.93 34.56
N LEU A 729 40.73 -4.71 34.34
CA LEU A 729 41.26 -3.94 33.21
C LEU A 729 41.73 -4.86 32.07
N SER A 730 41.36 -6.13 32.06
CA SER A 730 41.69 -7.04 30.95
C SER A 730 40.99 -6.62 29.64
N ASP A 731 41.65 -6.88 28.53
CA ASP A 731 41.06 -6.60 27.21
C ASP A 731 39.67 -7.24 27.06
N LYS A 732 39.52 -8.47 27.56
CA LYS A 732 38.25 -9.19 27.56
C LYS A 732 37.12 -8.39 28.23
N HIS A 733 37.37 -7.76 29.35
CA HIS A 733 36.37 -6.97 30.05
C HIS A 733 36.18 -5.59 29.41
N LEU A 734 37.28 -4.90 29.11
CA LEU A 734 37.24 -3.54 28.57
C LEU A 734 36.51 -3.44 27.22
N PHE A 735 36.65 -4.45 26.35
CA PHE A 735 36.01 -4.45 25.06
C PHE A 735 34.61 -5.07 25.07
N VAL A 736 34.23 -5.81 26.08
CA VAL A 736 32.86 -6.29 26.27
C VAL A 736 31.98 -5.18 26.86
N GLN A 737 32.49 -4.39 27.74
CA GLN A 737 31.79 -3.32 28.45
C GLN A 737 32.52 -1.98 28.32
N PRO A 738 32.71 -1.43 27.08
CA PRO A 738 33.42 -0.19 26.88
C PRO A 738 32.73 1.00 27.55
N GLU A 739 31.40 0.94 27.73
CA GLU A 739 30.61 2.00 28.36
C GLU A 739 31.10 2.32 29.77
N GLU A 740 31.56 1.33 30.53
CA GLU A 740 31.94 1.53 31.92
C GLU A 740 33.16 2.43 32.13
N TRP A 741 34.03 2.48 31.14
CA TRP A 741 35.30 3.18 31.27
C TRP A 741 35.58 4.24 30.21
N LEU A 742 34.93 4.10 29.05
CA LEU A 742 35.21 4.92 27.87
C LEU A 742 34.27 6.12 27.73
N LEU A 743 32.96 5.98 28.13
CA LEU A 743 31.96 7.02 27.97
C LEU A 743 32.43 8.44 28.37
N PRO A 744 33.06 8.66 29.55
CA PRO A 744 33.48 10.00 29.97
C PRO A 744 34.53 10.63 29.05
N TRP A 745 35.21 9.82 28.26
CA TRP A 745 36.35 10.23 27.41
C TRP A 745 35.99 10.41 25.95
N LEU A 746 34.74 10.08 25.54
CA LEU A 746 34.26 10.12 24.18
C LEU A 746 33.71 11.49 23.78
N GLY A 747 33.65 12.46 24.69
CA GLY A 747 33.20 13.82 24.36
C GLY A 747 33.95 14.40 23.18
N ASN A 748 33.20 15.01 22.23
CA ASN A 748 33.73 15.59 20.99
C ASN A 748 34.39 14.59 20.01
N ILE A 749 34.49 13.30 20.30
CA ILE A 749 35.01 12.30 19.38
C ILE A 749 33.89 11.89 18.42
N ARG A 750 34.19 11.91 17.10
CA ARG A 750 33.22 11.57 16.04
C ARG A 750 33.84 10.68 14.94
N SER A 751 35.11 10.30 15.07
CA SER A 751 35.83 9.59 13.99
C SER A 751 36.84 8.58 14.56
N VAL A 752 37.31 7.68 13.71
CA VAL A 752 38.42 6.75 14.00
C VAL A 752 39.66 7.50 14.43
N GLN A 753 39.97 8.63 13.80
CA GLN A 753 41.14 9.42 14.17
C GLN A 753 41.06 9.95 15.62
N GLY A 754 39.88 10.41 16.02
CA GLY A 754 39.61 10.83 17.38
C GLY A 754 39.78 9.67 18.39
N LEU A 755 39.26 8.47 18.04
CA LEU A 755 39.43 7.28 18.89
C LEU A 755 40.89 6.86 19.02
N ARG A 756 41.68 6.91 17.95
CA ARG A 756 43.12 6.60 18.01
C ARG A 756 43.93 7.59 18.85
N GLY A 757 43.45 8.84 18.88
CA GLY A 757 44.08 9.90 19.70
C GLY A 757 43.69 9.90 21.17
N LEU A 758 42.82 9.00 21.57
CA LEU A 758 42.34 8.93 22.96
C LEU A 758 43.48 8.47 23.90
N ASN A 759 43.65 9.19 25.00
CA ASN A 759 44.61 8.80 26.04
C ASN A 759 44.05 7.65 26.89
N VAL A 760 44.27 6.41 26.41
CA VAL A 760 43.81 5.18 27.06
C VAL A 760 44.37 5.05 28.48
N LEU A 761 45.65 5.41 28.70
CA LEU A 761 46.26 5.33 30.01
C LEU A 761 45.49 6.16 31.05
N LEU A 762 45.09 7.38 30.69
CA LEU A 762 44.35 8.26 31.58
C LEU A 762 42.95 7.70 31.87
N ALA A 763 42.28 7.15 30.86
CA ALA A 763 40.97 6.52 31.01
C ALA A 763 41.04 5.28 31.94
N LEU A 764 42.07 4.45 31.80
CA LEU A 764 42.28 3.31 32.69
C LEU A 764 42.64 3.73 34.13
N LYS A 765 43.46 4.78 34.29
CA LYS A 765 43.79 5.32 35.63
C LYS A 765 42.55 5.82 36.37
N ALA A 766 41.59 6.39 35.66
CA ALA A 766 40.33 6.86 36.24
C ALA A 766 39.46 5.74 36.83
N ARG A 767 39.72 4.48 36.48
CA ARG A 767 39.06 3.30 37.09
C ARG A 767 39.61 2.90 38.44
N LEU A 768 40.74 3.49 38.85
CA LEU A 768 41.41 3.19 40.10
C LEU A 768 41.17 4.31 41.12
N SER A 769 40.84 3.95 42.35
CA SER A 769 40.78 4.91 43.43
C SER A 769 42.20 5.44 43.81
N ARG A 770 42.26 6.57 44.49
CA ARG A 770 43.53 7.12 44.95
C ARG A 770 44.30 6.11 45.86
N GLU A 771 43.59 5.37 46.68
CA GLU A 771 44.12 4.32 47.51
C GLU A 771 44.67 3.17 46.68
N GLN A 772 43.92 2.71 45.69
CA GLN A 772 44.37 1.65 44.78
C GLN A 772 45.62 2.06 43.99
N VAL A 773 45.71 3.31 43.54
CA VAL A 773 46.92 3.81 42.87
C VAL A 773 48.13 3.81 43.85
N SER A 774 47.95 4.19 45.10
CA SER A 774 48.98 4.15 46.10
C SER A 774 49.47 2.72 46.40
N LEU A 775 48.52 1.83 46.67
CA LEU A 775 48.76 0.39 46.85
C LEU A 775 49.44 -0.26 45.64
N LEU A 776 49.00 0.10 44.44
CA LEU A 776 49.61 -0.40 43.21
C LEU A 776 51.09 0.01 43.09
N ASN A 777 51.44 1.25 43.47
CA ASN A 777 52.79 1.72 43.39
C ASN A 777 53.72 1.13 44.51
N GLU A 778 53.16 0.85 45.65
CA GLU A 778 53.86 0.22 46.80
C GLU A 778 54.06 -1.28 46.52
N ARG A 779 53.02 -2.03 46.20
CA ARG A 779 52.98 -3.50 46.12
C ARG A 779 53.35 -4.08 44.77
N ALA A 780 53.12 -3.33 43.71
CA ALA A 780 53.49 -3.70 42.35
C ALA A 780 54.30 -2.54 41.69
N PRO A 781 55.51 -2.22 42.22
CA PRO A 781 56.30 -1.09 41.76
C PRO A 781 56.68 -1.23 40.29
N LEU A 782 56.79 -0.10 39.57
CA LEU A 782 57.27 -0.06 38.18
C LEU A 782 58.73 -0.47 38.03
N SER A 783 59.51 -0.36 39.09
CA SER A 783 60.91 -0.69 39.06
C SER A 783 61.44 -1.06 40.44
N ILE A 784 62.47 -1.87 40.50
CA ILE A 784 63.19 -2.22 41.70
C ILE A 784 64.62 -1.62 41.70
N THR A 785 65.06 -1.08 42.77
CA THR A 785 66.47 -0.63 42.96
C THR A 785 67.28 -1.82 43.29
N VAL A 786 68.21 -2.18 42.44
CA VAL A 786 69.20 -3.31 42.73
C VAL A 786 70.47 -2.84 43.43
N PRO A 787 71.30 -3.73 43.90
CA PRO A 787 72.45 -3.36 44.64
C PRO A 787 73.44 -2.39 44.00
N SER A 788 73.47 -2.38 42.67
CA SER A 788 74.24 -1.39 41.90
C SER A 788 73.66 0.02 41.93
N LYS A 789 72.64 0.27 42.71
CA LYS A 789 71.85 1.49 42.75
C LYS A 789 71.10 1.83 41.41
N SER A 790 71.06 0.88 40.49
CA SER A 790 70.20 1.01 39.25
C SER A 790 68.75 0.79 39.58
N ARG A 791 67.87 1.59 38.99
CA ARG A 791 66.43 1.33 38.99
C ARG A 791 66.12 0.50 37.73
N ILE A 792 65.73 -0.74 37.86
CA ILE A 792 65.41 -1.65 36.77
C ILE A 792 63.92 -1.83 36.73
N SER A 793 63.32 -1.66 35.50
CA SER A 793 61.91 -1.79 35.31
C SER A 793 61.45 -3.22 35.52
N LEU A 794 60.31 -3.39 36.15
CA LEU A 794 59.59 -4.66 36.24
C LEU A 794 58.59 -4.74 35.08
N ASP A 795 58.62 -5.87 34.40
CA ASP A 795 57.63 -6.19 33.37
C ASP A 795 56.58 -7.15 33.93
N TYR A 796 55.33 -6.64 34.02
CA TYR A 796 54.16 -7.41 34.46
C TYR A 796 53.37 -7.99 33.31
N SER A 797 53.73 -7.63 32.05
CA SER A 797 52.95 -7.97 30.85
C SER A 797 53.36 -9.26 30.18
N SER A 798 54.61 -9.72 30.41
CA SER A 798 55.20 -10.83 29.67
C SER A 798 55.05 -12.22 30.33
N GLY A 799 54.24 -12.32 31.38
CA GLY A 799 54.02 -13.61 32.07
C GLY A 799 53.13 -13.50 33.31
N ASP A 800 52.94 -14.63 34.01
CA ASP A 800 52.12 -14.66 35.23
C ASP A 800 52.79 -14.02 36.44
N GLN A 801 54.11 -13.79 36.35
CA GLN A 801 54.94 -13.23 37.42
C GLN A 801 55.72 -12.03 36.88
N PRO A 802 56.01 -11.02 37.79
CA PRO A 802 56.81 -9.87 37.39
C PRO A 802 58.24 -10.27 37.02
N ILE A 803 58.71 -9.82 35.87
CA ILE A 803 60.03 -10.14 35.33
C ILE A 803 60.96 -8.96 35.57
N LEU A 804 62.09 -9.24 36.09
CA LEU A 804 63.21 -8.32 36.26
C LEU A 804 64.37 -8.72 35.37
N ALA A 805 64.52 -8.08 34.24
CA ALA A 805 65.62 -8.30 33.32
C ALA A 805 66.83 -7.41 33.74
N VAL A 806 67.80 -8.02 34.33
CA VAL A 806 68.90 -7.28 34.93
C VAL A 806 70.27 -7.91 34.62
N LYS A 807 71.28 -7.12 34.39
CA LYS A 807 72.66 -7.65 34.22
C LYS A 807 73.16 -8.28 35.46
N LEU A 808 73.75 -9.48 35.33
CA LEU A 808 74.21 -10.29 36.44
C LEU A 808 75.07 -9.50 37.42
N GLN A 809 75.98 -8.64 36.94
CA GLN A 809 76.91 -7.86 37.77
C GLN A 809 76.26 -6.81 38.68
N GLU A 810 75.03 -6.42 38.32
CA GLU A 810 74.26 -5.44 39.09
C GLU A 810 73.58 -6.04 40.26
N LEU A 811 73.53 -7.40 40.36
CA LEU A 811 72.93 -8.13 41.47
C LEU A 811 73.97 -8.68 42.48
N PHE A 812 75.29 -8.47 42.26
CA PHE A 812 76.31 -8.93 43.23
C PHE A 812 76.01 -8.32 44.59
N GLY A 813 76.21 -9.11 45.68
CA GLY A 813 75.86 -8.74 47.03
C GLY A 813 74.37 -8.88 47.39
N LEU A 814 73.52 -9.33 46.50
CA LEU A 814 72.08 -9.65 46.73
C LEU A 814 71.96 -11.14 47.07
N ALA A 815 71.54 -11.48 48.26
CA ALA A 815 71.41 -12.86 48.65
C ALA A 815 70.18 -13.55 48.18
N ASP A 816 69.05 -12.87 48.28
CA ASP A 816 67.77 -13.47 48.00
C ASP A 816 67.04 -12.80 46.78
N THR A 817 66.16 -13.56 46.17
CA THR A 817 65.36 -13.05 45.10
C THR A 817 64.47 -11.93 45.57
N PRO A 818 64.44 -10.74 44.89
CA PRO A 818 63.50 -9.68 45.24
C PRO A 818 62.07 -10.15 45.24
N MET A 819 61.30 -9.61 46.19
CA MET A 819 59.90 -9.93 46.33
C MET A 819 59.04 -8.67 46.11
N VAL A 820 57.84 -8.86 45.57
CA VAL A 820 56.80 -7.81 45.43
C VAL A 820 55.52 -8.26 46.12
N ALA A 821 54.45 -7.52 46.02
CA ALA A 821 53.15 -7.83 46.64
C ALA A 821 53.29 -8.04 48.16
N SER A 822 53.92 -7.11 48.82
CA SER A 822 54.21 -7.20 50.31
C SER A 822 54.86 -8.51 50.70
N GLY A 823 55.77 -9.03 49.87
CA GLY A 823 56.47 -10.27 50.14
C GLY A 823 55.74 -11.56 49.74
N ARG A 824 54.60 -11.47 49.06
CA ARG A 824 53.84 -12.67 48.61
C ARG A 824 54.39 -13.32 47.35
N VAL A 825 55.02 -12.52 46.45
CA VAL A 825 55.43 -13.02 45.14
C VAL A 825 56.90 -12.74 44.87
N LYS A 826 57.65 -13.77 44.53
CA LYS A 826 59.06 -13.67 44.07
C LYS A 826 59.08 -13.17 42.64
N VAL A 827 60.02 -12.24 42.38
CA VAL A 827 60.25 -11.74 41.02
C VAL A 827 60.93 -12.79 40.15
N LEU A 828 60.60 -12.98 38.97
CA LEU A 828 61.30 -13.83 38.00
C LEU A 828 62.51 -13.07 37.44
N LEU A 829 63.66 -13.48 37.79
CA LEU A 829 64.93 -12.85 37.35
C LEU A 829 65.33 -13.37 35.97
N HIS A 830 65.38 -12.48 34.99
CA HIS A 830 66.04 -12.72 33.71
C HIS A 830 67.47 -12.14 33.87
N LEU A 831 68.38 -12.97 34.19
CA LEU A 831 69.79 -12.62 34.37
C LEU A 831 70.45 -12.42 32.99
N LEU A 832 70.96 -11.22 32.77
CA LEU A 832 71.53 -10.84 31.52
C LEU A 832 73.05 -10.82 31.55
N SER A 833 73.69 -11.22 30.46
CA SER A 833 75.07 -11.00 30.19
C SER A 833 75.43 -9.53 30.14
N PRO A 834 76.67 -9.12 30.15
CA PRO A 834 77.04 -7.72 29.94
C PRO A 834 76.55 -7.09 28.69
N ALA A 835 76.36 -7.85 27.66
CA ALA A 835 75.73 -7.40 26.37
C ALA A 835 74.21 -7.41 26.35
N GLY A 836 73.56 -7.70 27.49
CA GLY A 836 72.07 -7.66 27.59
C GLY A 836 71.32 -8.89 27.04
N ARG A 837 72.03 -9.99 26.82
CA ARG A 837 71.43 -11.27 26.38
C ARG A 837 71.07 -12.12 27.62
N PRO A 838 69.92 -12.78 27.64
CA PRO A 838 69.56 -13.67 28.71
C PRO A 838 70.59 -14.81 28.88
N VAL A 839 71.01 -15.11 30.08
CA VAL A 839 71.94 -16.21 30.41
C VAL A 839 71.29 -17.20 31.31
N GLN A 840 70.42 -16.76 32.20
CA GLN A 840 69.66 -17.60 33.12
C GLN A 840 68.35 -16.96 33.47
N ILE A 841 67.36 -17.79 33.69
CA ILE A 841 66.03 -17.38 34.22
C ILE A 841 65.87 -18.12 35.52
N THR A 842 65.62 -17.39 36.61
CA THR A 842 65.51 -18.02 37.96
C THR A 842 64.59 -17.22 38.87
N GLN A 843 63.94 -17.92 39.77
CA GLN A 843 63.32 -17.37 41.02
C GLN A 843 64.05 -17.68 42.28
N ASP A 844 65.09 -18.46 42.18
CA ASP A 844 65.99 -18.78 43.31
C ASP A 844 67.37 -18.22 43.03
N LEU A 845 67.59 -16.99 43.44
CA LEU A 845 68.84 -16.29 43.27
C LEU A 845 69.94 -16.93 44.16
N ARG A 846 69.54 -17.37 45.34
CA ARG A 846 70.42 -18.05 46.25
C ARG A 846 70.96 -19.36 45.67
N GLY A 847 70.07 -20.21 45.15
CA GLY A 847 70.46 -21.44 44.46
C GLY A 847 71.30 -21.19 43.25
N PHE A 848 70.92 -20.11 42.46
CA PHE A 848 71.71 -19.73 41.30
C PHE A 848 73.17 -19.33 41.69
N TRP A 849 73.35 -18.55 42.72
CA TRP A 849 74.69 -18.23 43.13
C TRP A 849 75.52 -19.45 43.46
N ASN A 850 74.93 -20.46 44.08
CA ASN A 850 75.63 -21.68 44.53
C ASN A 850 75.97 -22.62 43.37
N THR A 851 75.04 -22.83 42.45
CA THR A 851 75.13 -23.88 41.41
C THR A 851 75.24 -23.36 39.99
N GLY A 852 74.50 -22.32 39.61
CA GLY A 852 74.36 -21.75 38.23
C GLY A 852 75.50 -20.78 37.89
N TYR A 853 75.84 -19.89 38.87
CA TYR A 853 76.85 -18.86 38.63
C TYR A 853 78.24 -19.38 38.30
N PRO A 854 78.80 -20.46 38.93
CA PRO A 854 80.04 -21.00 38.46
C PRO A 854 80.12 -21.42 37.02
N LEU A 855 79.02 -21.98 36.51
CA LEU A 855 78.91 -22.41 35.14
C LEU A 855 78.83 -21.21 34.17
N VAL A 856 78.01 -20.24 34.51
CA VAL A 856 77.84 -18.95 33.79
C VAL A 856 79.14 -18.17 33.80
N LYS A 857 79.82 -18.11 34.86
CA LYS A 857 81.12 -17.45 34.97
C LYS A 857 82.15 -18.12 34.04
N LYS A 858 82.24 -19.46 34.02
CA LYS A 858 83.17 -20.22 33.17
C LYS A 858 82.88 -19.91 31.68
N ASP A 859 81.65 -19.86 31.26
CA ASP A 859 81.18 -19.55 29.83
C ASP A 859 81.40 -18.08 29.44
N LEU A 860 81.15 -17.17 30.35
CA LEU A 860 81.10 -15.73 30.01
C LEU A 860 82.37 -14.96 30.29
N LYS A 861 83.23 -15.44 31.22
CA LYS A 861 84.51 -14.79 31.59
C LYS A 861 85.43 -14.66 30.39
N GLY A 862 85.59 -15.66 29.56
CA GLY A 862 86.31 -15.58 28.29
C GLY A 862 85.74 -14.62 27.27
N ARG A 863 84.45 -14.54 27.21
CA ARG A 863 83.73 -13.67 26.24
C ARG A 863 83.65 -12.19 26.66
N TYR A 864 83.64 -11.97 27.96
CA TYR A 864 83.57 -10.61 28.63
C TYR A 864 84.66 -10.38 29.66
N PRO A 865 85.97 -10.44 29.29
CA PRO A 865 87.06 -10.41 30.26
C PRO A 865 87.22 -9.11 31.06
N ARG A 866 86.67 -8.01 30.57
CA ARG A 866 86.68 -6.71 31.25
C ARG A 866 85.61 -6.51 32.32
N HIS A 867 84.64 -7.42 32.35
CA HIS A 867 83.64 -7.38 33.44
C HIS A 867 84.10 -8.14 34.63
N PRO A 868 83.62 -7.76 35.84
CA PRO A 868 84.01 -8.49 37.10
C PRO A 868 83.34 -9.86 37.14
N TRP A 869 84.13 -10.88 37.42
CA TRP A 869 83.69 -12.27 37.59
C TRP A 869 84.27 -12.78 38.93
N PRO A 870 83.79 -12.26 40.12
CA PRO A 870 84.29 -12.64 41.44
C PRO A 870 84.09 -14.12 41.67
N ASP A 871 84.97 -14.70 42.58
CA ASP A 871 84.74 -16.09 43.00
C ASP A 871 83.67 -16.17 44.07
N ASP A 872 83.48 -15.09 44.84
CA ASP A 872 82.37 -14.91 45.78
C ASP A 872 81.42 -13.83 45.31
N PRO A 873 80.32 -14.18 44.70
CA PRO A 873 79.27 -13.26 44.23
C PRO A 873 78.45 -12.63 45.39
N TRP A 874 78.46 -13.24 46.56
CA TRP A 874 77.71 -12.82 47.76
C TRP A 874 78.20 -11.49 48.35
N ASN A 875 79.51 -11.34 48.38
CA ASN A 875 80.20 -10.21 48.98
C ASN A 875 80.82 -9.27 47.94
N ALA A 876 80.64 -9.55 46.70
CA ALA A 876 81.21 -8.77 45.62
C ALA A 876 80.55 -7.40 45.48
N VAL A 877 81.30 -6.39 45.13
CA VAL A 877 80.76 -5.05 44.88
C VAL A 877 80.00 -5.02 43.56
N PRO A 878 78.70 -4.67 43.57
CA PRO A 878 77.88 -4.59 42.39
C PRO A 878 78.33 -3.46 41.47
N THR A 879 78.26 -3.63 40.14
CA THR A 879 78.75 -2.63 39.20
C THR A 879 77.88 -2.60 37.88
N LYS A 880 77.76 -1.39 37.38
CA LYS A 880 77.14 -1.15 36.08
C LYS A 880 78.13 -1.17 34.92
N ARG A 881 79.43 -0.97 35.20
CA ARG A 881 80.42 -0.65 34.19
C ARG A 881 81.51 -1.74 34.13
N ALA A 882 82.09 -1.87 32.99
CA ALA A 882 83.29 -2.68 32.82
C ALA A 882 84.50 -1.97 33.57
N LYS A 883 85.51 -2.71 33.90
CA LYS A 883 86.74 -2.10 34.39
C LYS A 883 87.36 -1.15 33.41
N PRO A 884 87.95 -0.01 33.85
CA PRO A 884 88.67 0.91 32.96
C PRO A 884 89.78 0.17 32.22
N ARG A 885 90.23 0.73 31.09
CA ARG A 885 91.45 0.22 30.40
C ARG A 885 92.67 0.48 31.24
N GLY A 886 93.40 -0.57 31.73
CA GLY A 886 94.65 -0.42 32.38
C GLY A 886 94.64 -0.60 33.86
N THR A 887 93.58 -1.16 34.55
CA THR A 887 93.56 -1.62 35.89
C THR A 887 93.42 -3.12 35.98
#